data_6304a947c52f0b299a1545588d09efb4
#
_entry.id   6304a947c52f0b299a1545588d09efb4
#
_cell.length_a   1.000
_cell.length_b   1.000
_cell.length_c   1.000
_cell.angle_alpha   90.00
_cell.angle_beta   90.00
_cell.angle_gamma   90.00
#
_symmetry.space_group_name_H-M   'P 1'
#
loop_
_entity.id
_entity.type
_entity.pdbx_description
1 polymer ?
#
loop_
_entity_poly.entity_id
_entity_poly.type
_entity_poly.pdbx_seq_one_letter_code
_entity_poly.pdbx_strand_id
1 'polypeptide(L)'
;MTSRTASAPYDTGGVIRTEALDRLPVRTAVPALARALDDRGVAVLCAPPGTGKTTLVPLVLAGLTGRGPVRRVLVAEPRRIAARAAARRMAWLLGERPGERVGFTVRGERVVGRGTVVEVVTTGVLLQRLQRDQELAGVDVVIIDECHERHLDADTVAAFLLDVREAIRPDLRLVAASATTDAEGWARLLGDAPVVEAEGVAYPVEVVWAPPVRPVGPPHGMRVDPALLAHVAATVRRALAEREGDVLCFLPGVGEIGRVAGQLAGLDAEVLQVHGRAPAAVQDAVLAGSSEGRRRVVLATSVAESSLTVPGVRVVVDAGLAREPRTDHARGLSALTTVRASRAAGRQRAGRAGREAPGTVYRCWDEAEDGRLARFPAPEIKVADLAAFALQAACWGDPDASSLALLDPPPAGAMGAAREVLAAVGAVDADGRATPRGVRMSRLGLHPRLARALLDGAAELGARRAAEVVALLSEEPPREYGDDLAAALRAARRGQDGYAGRWRQEVRRLSAQVDGGGAGEAGGGGRSDDAAVGLVAALAFPERVARARGDGAFLMVSGTGAELREGSRLRSAPWLAVAVADRPSHAASARVRLAAVVDEETALAAAGRLRVRGEEVRWTDGDVVARSVDRLGAVELAVRPLRQPDPGLVRGALVEGLRREGLGLLRWSRDAEQSRARLAFLHRVLGAPWPDVSDGALLADPDAWLEPELSRARRRSDLGRLDAGQALRRLLPWATGEAARLDELAPERIEVPSGSRIRVEYGGEQPVLAVKLQEVFGLAETPRVAGVPVLVHLLSPAGRPAAVTADLASFWREGYRAVRAELRGRYPKHPWPEDPATVPATRFTTARLKRS
;
A
#
# COMPACT_ATOMS: atom_id res chain seq x y z
N MET A 1 -10.25 -68.99 -4.28
CA MET A 1 -11.16 -68.39 -5.23
C MET A 1 -12.52 -68.25 -4.55
N THR A 2 -12.80 -67.15 -3.92
CA THR A 2 -14.14 -66.74 -3.51
C THR A 2 -14.17 -65.23 -3.53
N SER A 3 -14.83 -64.69 -4.56
CA SER A 3 -15.07 -63.25 -4.76
C SER A 3 -15.92 -62.71 -3.61
N ARG A 4 -15.33 -61.85 -2.78
CA ARG A 4 -16.07 -60.99 -1.89
C ARG A 4 -16.62 -59.80 -2.70
N THR A 5 -17.90 -59.88 -3.05
CA THR A 5 -18.69 -58.72 -3.44
C THR A 5 -18.75 -57.77 -2.27
N ALA A 6 -18.12 -56.64 -2.43
CA ALA A 6 -18.19 -55.51 -1.48
C ALA A 6 -19.64 -54.98 -1.48
N SER A 7 -20.39 -55.30 -0.46
CA SER A 7 -21.68 -54.67 -0.17
C SER A 7 -21.49 -53.19 0.12
N ALA A 8 -22.24 -52.33 -0.55
CA ALA A 8 -22.29 -50.90 -0.33
C ALA A 8 -22.74 -50.59 1.13
N PRO A 9 -21.98 -49.78 1.91
CA PRO A 9 -22.21 -49.67 3.36
C PRO A 9 -23.10 -48.48 3.78
N TYR A 10 -23.96 -47.91 2.93
CA TYR A 10 -24.73 -46.70 3.29
C TYR A 10 -26.18 -46.74 2.81
N ASP A 11 -26.97 -47.61 3.43
CA ASP A 11 -28.41 -47.50 3.35
C ASP A 11 -28.94 -46.90 4.67
N THR A 12 -28.94 -45.57 4.76
CA THR A 12 -29.67 -44.80 5.76
C THR A 12 -30.93 -44.26 5.09
N GLY A 13 -32.10 -44.77 5.45
CA GLY A 13 -33.43 -44.63 4.82
C GLY A 13 -33.97 -43.22 4.54
N GLY A 14 -33.18 -42.33 4.03
CA GLY A 14 -33.61 -41.01 3.55
C GLY A 14 -34.03 -41.08 2.07
N VAL A 15 -35.20 -40.62 1.75
CA VAL A 15 -35.70 -40.56 0.36
C VAL A 15 -35.05 -39.41 -0.36
N ILE A 16 -34.14 -39.71 -1.29
CA ILE A 16 -33.50 -38.69 -2.17
C ILE A 16 -34.58 -37.97 -2.96
N ARG A 17 -34.56 -36.65 -2.94
CA ARG A 17 -35.53 -35.79 -3.63
C ARG A 17 -35.18 -35.66 -5.10
N THR A 18 -35.34 -36.74 -5.87
CA THR A 18 -34.93 -36.86 -7.27
C THR A 18 -35.53 -35.78 -8.15
N GLU A 19 -36.82 -35.47 -8.00
CA GLU A 19 -37.47 -34.41 -8.76
C GLU A 19 -36.81 -33.03 -8.57
N ALA A 20 -36.38 -32.71 -7.35
CA ALA A 20 -35.73 -31.45 -7.07
C ALA A 20 -34.32 -31.40 -7.64
N LEU A 21 -33.59 -32.52 -7.70
CA LEU A 21 -32.29 -32.67 -8.36
C LEU A 21 -32.41 -32.58 -9.89
N ASP A 22 -33.43 -33.17 -10.46
CA ASP A 22 -33.67 -33.20 -11.92
C ASP A 22 -34.01 -31.82 -12.50
N ARG A 23 -34.57 -30.94 -11.68
CA ARG A 23 -34.91 -29.56 -12.07
C ARG A 23 -33.72 -28.61 -12.06
N LEU A 24 -32.53 -29.03 -11.59
CA LEU A 24 -31.37 -28.15 -11.53
C LEU A 24 -30.69 -28.04 -12.91
N PRO A 25 -30.60 -26.83 -13.50
CA PRO A 25 -30.10 -26.65 -14.87
C PRO A 25 -28.67 -27.14 -15.11
N VAL A 26 -27.77 -27.05 -14.07
CA VAL A 26 -26.39 -27.54 -14.20
C VAL A 26 -26.26 -29.01 -14.53
N ARG A 27 -27.34 -29.77 -14.41
CA ARG A 27 -27.36 -31.23 -14.70
C ARG A 27 -26.91 -31.53 -16.15
N THR A 28 -27.22 -30.67 -17.10
CA THR A 28 -26.85 -30.84 -18.52
C THR A 28 -25.32 -30.74 -18.72
N ALA A 29 -24.63 -29.97 -17.86
CA ALA A 29 -23.18 -29.79 -17.91
C ALA A 29 -22.39 -30.90 -17.19
N VAL A 30 -23.06 -31.66 -16.30
CA VAL A 30 -22.39 -32.69 -15.47
C VAL A 30 -21.64 -33.75 -16.30
N PRO A 31 -22.17 -34.29 -17.41
CA PRO A 31 -21.45 -35.28 -18.23
C PRO A 31 -20.16 -34.73 -18.87
N ALA A 32 -20.18 -33.46 -19.29
CA ALA A 32 -19.02 -32.79 -19.84
C ALA A 32 -17.97 -32.52 -18.75
N LEU A 33 -18.41 -32.09 -17.55
CA LEU A 33 -17.55 -31.89 -16.40
C LEU A 33 -16.87 -33.20 -15.95
N ALA A 34 -17.63 -34.30 -15.90
CA ALA A 34 -17.10 -35.61 -15.53
C ALA A 34 -16.00 -36.06 -16.51
N ARG A 35 -16.25 -35.93 -17.83
CA ARG A 35 -15.22 -36.23 -18.85
C ARG A 35 -13.98 -35.35 -18.71
N ALA A 36 -14.13 -34.05 -18.55
CA ALA A 36 -13.02 -33.14 -18.34
C ALA A 36 -12.14 -33.53 -17.14
N LEU A 37 -12.77 -33.94 -16.04
CA LEU A 37 -12.08 -34.40 -14.84
C LEU A 37 -11.45 -35.80 -15.00
N ASP A 38 -12.04 -36.71 -15.79
CA ASP A 38 -11.44 -38.00 -16.04
C ASP A 38 -10.26 -37.89 -17.03
N ASP A 39 -10.32 -36.99 -18.00
CA ASP A 39 -9.27 -36.79 -19.01
C ASP A 39 -8.09 -35.95 -18.49
N ARG A 40 -8.37 -34.88 -17.76
CA ARG A 40 -7.36 -33.86 -17.38
C ARG A 40 -7.17 -33.70 -15.87
N GLY A 41 -8.10 -34.23 -15.08
CA GLY A 41 -8.10 -34.04 -13.63
C GLY A 41 -8.46 -32.61 -13.18
N VAL A 42 -8.65 -31.69 -14.11
CA VAL A 42 -8.98 -30.28 -13.85
C VAL A 42 -10.09 -29.78 -14.77
N ALA A 43 -10.94 -28.86 -14.29
CA ALA A 43 -11.94 -28.22 -15.10
C ALA A 43 -12.34 -26.84 -14.55
N VAL A 44 -12.81 -25.96 -15.42
CA VAL A 44 -13.50 -24.73 -15.04
C VAL A 44 -14.98 -24.91 -15.34
N LEU A 45 -15.84 -24.71 -14.34
CA LEU A 45 -17.28 -24.75 -14.50
C LEU A 45 -17.86 -23.33 -14.47
N CYS A 46 -18.38 -22.89 -15.60
CA CYS A 46 -19.12 -21.63 -15.72
C CYS A 46 -20.61 -21.90 -15.65
N ALA A 47 -21.24 -21.49 -14.55
CA ALA A 47 -22.64 -21.73 -14.33
C ALA A 47 -23.30 -20.51 -13.66
N PRO A 48 -24.35 -19.91 -14.25
CA PRO A 48 -25.04 -18.77 -13.64
C PRO A 48 -25.54 -19.10 -12.24
N PRO A 49 -25.74 -18.08 -11.38
CA PRO A 49 -26.25 -18.31 -10.03
C PRO A 49 -27.63 -18.97 -10.06
N GLY A 50 -27.86 -19.96 -9.17
CA GLY A 50 -29.14 -20.68 -9.07
C GLY A 50 -29.25 -21.92 -9.96
N THR A 51 -28.27 -22.20 -10.81
CA THR A 51 -28.25 -23.42 -11.65
C THR A 51 -28.04 -24.72 -10.87
N GLY A 52 -27.59 -24.63 -9.61
CA GLY A 52 -27.28 -25.79 -8.77
C GLY A 52 -25.79 -26.19 -8.79
N LYS A 53 -24.87 -25.35 -9.29
CA LYS A 53 -23.42 -25.63 -9.30
C LYS A 53 -22.89 -26.03 -7.91
N THR A 54 -23.25 -25.30 -6.88
CA THR A 54 -22.82 -25.51 -5.49
C THR A 54 -23.51 -26.68 -4.81
N THR A 55 -24.65 -27.17 -5.34
CA THR A 55 -25.48 -28.18 -4.69
C THR A 55 -25.50 -29.53 -5.41
N LEU A 56 -25.69 -29.55 -6.73
CA LEU A 56 -25.76 -30.80 -7.49
C LEU A 56 -24.35 -31.35 -7.83
N VAL A 57 -23.44 -30.48 -8.29
CA VAL A 57 -22.13 -30.90 -8.75
C VAL A 57 -21.36 -31.65 -7.67
N PRO A 58 -21.26 -31.18 -6.41
CA PRO A 58 -20.55 -31.92 -5.36
C PRO A 58 -21.19 -33.29 -5.09
N LEU A 59 -22.52 -33.38 -5.11
CA LEU A 59 -23.23 -34.64 -4.88
C LEU A 59 -23.00 -35.67 -6.00
N VAL A 60 -22.95 -35.22 -7.26
CA VAL A 60 -22.66 -36.11 -8.40
C VAL A 60 -21.20 -36.58 -8.36
N LEU A 61 -20.24 -35.64 -8.15
CA LEU A 61 -18.83 -35.98 -8.08
C LEU A 61 -18.49 -36.90 -6.89
N ALA A 62 -19.28 -36.80 -5.81
CA ALA A 62 -19.20 -37.72 -4.67
C ALA A 62 -19.86 -39.09 -4.91
N GLY A 63 -20.51 -39.30 -6.06
CA GLY A 63 -21.24 -40.55 -6.33
C GLY A 63 -22.51 -40.72 -5.51
N LEU A 64 -23.06 -39.65 -4.92
CA LEU A 64 -24.25 -39.69 -4.07
C LEU A 64 -25.56 -39.60 -4.87
N THR A 65 -25.48 -39.14 -6.12
CA THR A 65 -26.61 -39.06 -7.03
C THR A 65 -26.12 -39.58 -8.40
N GLY A 66 -26.47 -40.82 -8.72
CA GLY A 66 -26.08 -41.49 -9.97
C GLY A 66 -25.23 -42.75 -9.75
N ARG A 67 -24.60 -43.26 -10.85
CA ARG A 67 -23.80 -44.51 -10.85
C ARG A 67 -22.28 -44.29 -10.79
N GLY A 68 -21.83 -43.13 -10.32
CA GLY A 68 -20.38 -42.79 -10.22
C GLY A 68 -19.70 -43.48 -9.05
N PRO A 69 -18.33 -43.52 -9.05
CA PRO A 69 -17.55 -44.00 -7.92
C PRO A 69 -17.75 -43.08 -6.72
N VAL A 70 -17.75 -43.65 -5.51
CA VAL A 70 -17.75 -42.83 -4.27
C VAL A 70 -16.42 -42.13 -4.13
N ARG A 71 -16.45 -40.82 -4.07
CA ARG A 71 -15.29 -39.92 -3.89
C ARG A 71 -15.55 -38.95 -2.75
N ARG A 72 -14.51 -38.62 -1.99
CA ARG A 72 -14.58 -37.57 -0.99
C ARG A 72 -14.38 -36.21 -1.65
N VAL A 73 -15.40 -35.38 -1.57
CA VAL A 73 -15.45 -34.05 -2.20
C VAL A 73 -15.34 -32.96 -1.14
N LEU A 74 -14.39 -32.04 -1.33
CA LEU A 74 -14.21 -30.85 -0.52
C LEU A 74 -14.64 -29.61 -1.33
N VAL A 75 -15.59 -28.84 -0.82
CA VAL A 75 -16.09 -27.63 -1.46
C VAL A 75 -15.61 -26.42 -0.68
N ALA A 76 -14.83 -25.55 -1.31
CA ALA A 76 -14.31 -24.32 -0.71
C ALA A 76 -15.20 -23.13 -1.08
N GLU A 77 -15.87 -22.56 -0.09
CA GLU A 77 -16.76 -21.41 -0.19
C GLU A 77 -16.11 -20.16 0.41
N PRO A 78 -16.23 -18.97 -0.19
CA PRO A 78 -15.63 -17.77 0.39
C PRO A 78 -16.30 -17.30 1.68
N ARG A 79 -17.57 -17.66 1.90
CA ARG A 79 -18.39 -17.13 3.00
C ARG A 79 -18.99 -18.21 3.88
N ARG A 80 -18.94 -18.00 5.21
CA ARG A 80 -19.50 -18.91 6.22
C ARG A 80 -20.99 -19.20 6.02
N ILE A 81 -21.77 -18.20 5.60
CA ILE A 81 -23.21 -18.32 5.35
C ILE A 81 -23.45 -19.23 4.17
N ALA A 82 -22.72 -19.03 3.07
CA ALA A 82 -22.81 -19.87 1.88
C ALA A 82 -22.47 -21.32 2.18
N ALA A 83 -21.36 -21.56 2.88
CA ALA A 83 -20.94 -22.92 3.25
C ALA A 83 -22.01 -23.67 4.05
N ARG A 84 -22.64 -23.02 5.03
CA ARG A 84 -23.75 -23.62 5.81
C ARG A 84 -24.99 -23.86 4.95
N ALA A 85 -25.37 -22.86 4.14
CA ALA A 85 -26.54 -22.96 3.28
C ALA A 85 -26.37 -24.06 2.24
N ALA A 86 -25.21 -24.16 1.61
CA ALA A 86 -24.90 -25.20 0.64
C ALA A 86 -24.98 -26.61 1.27
N ALA A 87 -24.32 -26.80 2.41
CA ALA A 87 -24.36 -28.10 3.12
C ALA A 87 -25.77 -28.47 3.55
N ARG A 88 -26.57 -27.55 4.11
CA ARG A 88 -27.96 -27.78 4.48
C ARG A 88 -28.83 -28.13 3.27
N ARG A 89 -28.63 -27.41 2.14
CA ARG A 89 -29.39 -27.67 0.90
C ARG A 89 -29.04 -29.03 0.31
N MET A 90 -27.77 -29.41 0.26
CA MET A 90 -27.31 -30.71 -0.22
C MET A 90 -27.85 -31.85 0.66
N ALA A 91 -27.74 -31.72 1.99
CA ALA A 91 -28.32 -32.71 2.92
C ALA A 91 -29.85 -32.85 2.75
N TRP A 92 -30.55 -31.72 2.61
CA TRP A 92 -32.00 -31.73 2.35
C TRP A 92 -32.34 -32.43 1.03
N LEU A 93 -31.55 -32.25 -0.04
CA LEU A 93 -31.77 -32.97 -1.32
C LEU A 93 -31.60 -34.48 -1.18
N LEU A 94 -30.71 -34.92 -0.27
CA LEU A 94 -30.52 -36.33 0.04
C LEU A 94 -31.53 -36.89 1.06
N GLY A 95 -32.45 -36.07 1.59
CA GLY A 95 -33.36 -36.45 2.66
C GLY A 95 -32.70 -36.61 4.04
N GLU A 96 -31.55 -35.97 4.24
CA GLU A 96 -30.67 -36.11 5.42
C GLU A 96 -30.52 -34.81 6.21
N ARG A 97 -29.83 -34.91 7.35
CA ARG A 97 -29.37 -33.76 8.13
C ARG A 97 -27.89 -33.49 7.86
N PRO A 98 -27.43 -32.21 7.97
CA PRO A 98 -26.00 -31.91 7.96
C PRO A 98 -25.24 -32.69 9.03
N GLY A 99 -24.10 -33.26 8.67
CA GLY A 99 -23.27 -34.11 9.54
C GLY A 99 -23.37 -35.60 9.19
N GLU A 100 -24.33 -35.99 8.34
CA GLU A 100 -24.43 -37.36 7.80
C GLU A 100 -23.49 -37.52 6.59
N ARG A 101 -24.00 -37.69 5.37
CA ARG A 101 -23.15 -37.76 4.14
C ARG A 101 -22.64 -36.40 3.69
N VAL A 102 -23.31 -35.32 4.03
CA VAL A 102 -22.91 -33.96 3.76
C VAL A 102 -22.70 -33.22 5.08
N GLY A 103 -21.52 -32.62 5.24
CA GLY A 103 -21.17 -31.83 6.40
C GLY A 103 -20.54 -30.49 6.03
N PHE A 104 -20.23 -29.70 7.02
CA PHE A 104 -19.52 -28.45 6.82
C PHE A 104 -18.54 -28.12 7.96
N THR A 105 -17.49 -27.39 7.64
CA THR A 105 -16.57 -26.82 8.62
C THR A 105 -16.32 -25.35 8.30
N VAL A 106 -16.69 -24.48 9.22
CA VAL A 106 -16.39 -23.04 9.18
C VAL A 106 -15.71 -22.62 10.48
N ARG A 107 -15.08 -21.45 10.50
CA ARG A 107 -14.40 -20.96 11.71
C ARG A 107 -15.32 -21.01 12.94
N GLY A 108 -14.94 -21.83 13.92
CA GLY A 108 -15.67 -21.99 15.18
C GLY A 108 -16.85 -22.96 15.15
N GLU A 109 -17.14 -23.62 14.01
CA GLU A 109 -18.23 -24.57 13.90
C GLU A 109 -17.89 -25.71 12.96
N ARG A 110 -18.08 -26.95 13.40
CA ARG A 110 -17.83 -28.16 12.61
C ARG A 110 -18.99 -29.14 12.78
N VAL A 111 -19.62 -29.47 11.69
CA VAL A 111 -20.74 -30.43 11.63
C VAL A 111 -20.42 -31.50 10.59
N VAL A 112 -19.63 -32.49 11.01
CA VAL A 112 -19.08 -33.57 10.15
C VAL A 112 -19.12 -34.87 10.93
N GLY A 113 -19.63 -35.92 10.33
CA GLY A 113 -19.69 -37.27 10.89
C GLY A 113 -18.73 -38.24 10.22
N ARG A 114 -18.68 -39.47 10.68
CA ARG A 114 -17.85 -40.53 10.10
C ARG A 114 -18.26 -40.89 8.67
N GLY A 115 -19.53 -40.71 8.33
CA GLY A 115 -20.09 -40.98 7.01
C GLY A 115 -20.04 -39.81 6.03
N THR A 116 -19.46 -38.68 6.42
CA THR A 116 -19.40 -37.49 5.56
C THR A 116 -18.49 -37.73 4.36
N VAL A 117 -19.08 -37.60 3.17
CA VAL A 117 -18.44 -37.75 1.87
C VAL A 117 -18.24 -36.41 1.19
N VAL A 118 -19.19 -35.48 1.38
CA VAL A 118 -19.09 -34.09 0.92
C VAL A 118 -18.91 -33.17 2.12
N GLU A 119 -17.80 -32.47 2.18
CA GLU A 119 -17.55 -31.47 3.21
C GLU A 119 -17.48 -30.07 2.58
N VAL A 120 -18.29 -29.13 3.05
CA VAL A 120 -18.23 -27.73 2.63
C VAL A 120 -17.42 -26.95 3.65
N VAL A 121 -16.37 -26.28 3.21
CA VAL A 121 -15.49 -25.51 4.08
C VAL A 121 -15.38 -24.07 3.60
N THR A 122 -15.01 -23.14 4.49
CA THR A 122 -14.59 -21.82 3.99
C THR A 122 -13.16 -21.87 3.44
N THR A 123 -12.85 -21.02 2.45
CA THR A 123 -11.50 -20.94 1.83
C THR A 123 -10.40 -20.81 2.87
N GLY A 124 -10.57 -19.99 3.91
CA GLY A 124 -9.60 -19.86 5.00
C GLY A 124 -9.45 -21.15 5.84
N VAL A 125 -10.49 -21.98 5.97
CA VAL A 125 -10.39 -23.31 6.64
C VAL A 125 -9.60 -24.28 5.77
N LEU A 126 -9.82 -24.27 4.45
CA LEU A 126 -9.05 -25.10 3.52
C LEU A 126 -7.59 -24.68 3.50
N LEU A 127 -7.30 -23.38 3.47
CA LEU A 127 -5.93 -22.87 3.53
C LEU A 127 -5.19 -23.37 4.78
N GLN A 128 -5.84 -23.33 5.95
CA GLN A 128 -5.27 -23.87 7.18
C GLN A 128 -5.10 -25.40 7.15
N ARG A 129 -6.01 -26.11 6.47
CA ARG A 129 -5.89 -27.56 6.28
C ARG A 129 -4.67 -27.89 5.43
N LEU A 130 -4.47 -27.22 4.30
CA LEU A 130 -3.31 -27.36 3.42
C LEU A 130 -2.00 -27.09 4.15
N GLN A 131 -1.93 -26.10 5.03
CA GLN A 131 -0.74 -25.82 5.85
C GLN A 131 -0.41 -26.91 6.87
N ARG A 132 -1.37 -27.77 7.22
CA ARG A 132 -1.18 -28.88 8.20
C ARG A 132 -1.02 -30.22 7.52
N ASP A 133 -1.67 -30.42 6.41
CA ASP A 133 -1.73 -31.64 5.62
C ASP A 133 -1.75 -31.24 4.13
N GLN A 134 -0.56 -31.14 3.56
CA GLN A 134 -0.37 -30.78 2.15
C GLN A 134 -0.93 -31.84 1.21
N GLU A 135 -0.92 -33.11 1.63
CA GLU A 135 -1.46 -34.21 0.84
C GLU A 135 -2.98 -34.20 0.77
N LEU A 136 -3.67 -33.48 1.66
CA LEU A 136 -5.14 -33.55 1.83
C LEU A 136 -5.62 -35.01 1.90
N ALA A 137 -5.04 -35.78 2.81
CA ALA A 137 -5.28 -37.21 2.92
C ALA A 137 -6.78 -37.54 2.92
N GLY A 138 -7.16 -38.44 2.01
CA GLY A 138 -8.55 -38.89 1.87
C GLY A 138 -9.49 -37.91 1.16
N VAL A 139 -9.00 -36.85 0.49
CA VAL A 139 -9.77 -36.01 -0.41
C VAL A 139 -9.45 -36.38 -1.86
N ASP A 140 -10.47 -36.59 -2.67
CA ASP A 140 -10.34 -36.96 -4.08
C ASP A 140 -10.61 -35.80 -5.04
N VAL A 141 -11.50 -34.88 -4.63
CA VAL A 141 -11.93 -33.74 -5.45
C VAL A 141 -12.00 -32.50 -4.59
N VAL A 142 -11.43 -31.40 -5.07
CA VAL A 142 -11.61 -30.06 -4.48
C VAL A 142 -12.33 -29.17 -5.46
N ILE A 143 -13.38 -28.50 -5.00
CA ILE A 143 -14.14 -27.51 -5.75
C ILE A 143 -13.89 -26.15 -5.10
N ILE A 144 -13.31 -25.20 -5.85
CA ILE A 144 -13.17 -23.80 -5.45
C ILE A 144 -14.39 -23.07 -6.01
N ASP A 145 -15.38 -22.79 -5.16
CA ASP A 145 -16.60 -22.12 -5.59
C ASP A 145 -16.47 -20.59 -5.53
N GLU A 146 -17.26 -19.90 -6.33
CA GLU A 146 -17.28 -18.44 -6.48
C GLU A 146 -15.89 -17.83 -6.81
N CYS A 147 -15.07 -18.57 -7.56
CA CYS A 147 -13.68 -18.19 -7.86
C CYS A 147 -13.55 -16.84 -8.59
N HIS A 148 -14.61 -16.38 -9.27
CA HIS A 148 -14.68 -15.06 -9.94
C HIS A 148 -14.72 -13.87 -8.98
N GLU A 149 -15.00 -14.08 -7.68
CA GLU A 149 -14.94 -13.01 -6.68
C GLU A 149 -13.51 -12.58 -6.34
N ARG A 150 -12.50 -13.38 -6.71
CA ARG A 150 -11.07 -13.08 -6.58
C ARG A 150 -10.66 -12.73 -5.14
N HIS A 151 -11.23 -13.48 -4.17
CA HIS A 151 -10.79 -13.40 -2.78
C HIS A 151 -9.37 -13.94 -2.61
N LEU A 152 -8.54 -13.26 -1.82
CA LEU A 152 -7.14 -13.60 -1.61
C LEU A 152 -6.94 -15.04 -1.11
N ASP A 153 -7.74 -15.48 -0.14
CA ASP A 153 -7.67 -16.86 0.36
C ASP A 153 -8.02 -17.89 -0.73
N ALA A 154 -8.94 -17.58 -1.65
CA ALA A 154 -9.33 -18.47 -2.73
C ALA A 154 -8.21 -18.58 -3.78
N ASP A 155 -7.62 -17.45 -4.18
CA ASP A 155 -6.48 -17.41 -5.11
C ASP A 155 -5.26 -18.15 -4.50
N THR A 156 -5.01 -17.99 -3.19
CA THR A 156 -3.92 -18.69 -2.48
C THR A 156 -4.17 -20.19 -2.40
N VAL A 157 -5.40 -20.61 -2.10
CA VAL A 157 -5.80 -22.04 -2.08
C VAL A 157 -5.59 -22.67 -3.45
N ALA A 158 -5.98 -21.98 -4.52
CA ALA A 158 -5.77 -22.47 -5.89
C ALA A 158 -4.29 -22.69 -6.19
N ALA A 159 -3.43 -21.72 -5.85
CA ALA A 159 -2.00 -21.80 -6.06
C ALA A 159 -1.38 -22.98 -5.28
N PHE A 160 -1.74 -23.17 -4.02
CA PHE A 160 -1.26 -24.28 -3.20
C PHE A 160 -1.76 -25.64 -3.71
N LEU A 161 -3.02 -25.73 -4.18
CA LEU A 161 -3.56 -26.97 -4.75
C LEU A 161 -2.88 -27.35 -6.07
N LEU A 162 -2.48 -26.37 -6.88
CA LEU A 162 -1.72 -26.61 -8.10
C LEU A 162 -0.34 -27.16 -7.78
N ASP A 163 0.35 -26.56 -6.81
CA ASP A 163 1.65 -27.03 -6.34
C ASP A 163 1.56 -28.45 -5.75
N VAL A 164 0.52 -28.72 -4.94
CA VAL A 164 0.24 -30.08 -4.41
C VAL A 164 -0.01 -31.08 -5.54
N ARG A 165 -0.77 -30.70 -6.55
CA ARG A 165 -1.03 -31.57 -7.70
C ARG A 165 0.26 -31.90 -8.47
N GLU A 166 1.09 -30.89 -8.69
CA GLU A 166 2.32 -31.07 -9.45
C GLU A 166 3.34 -31.93 -8.69
N ALA A 167 3.51 -31.67 -7.40
CA ALA A 167 4.58 -32.26 -6.61
C ALA A 167 4.20 -33.56 -5.87
N ILE A 168 2.94 -33.70 -5.41
CA ILE A 168 2.55 -34.73 -4.43
C ILE A 168 1.35 -35.57 -4.90
N ARG A 169 0.27 -34.93 -5.41
CA ARG A 169 -1.03 -35.53 -5.67
C ARG A 169 -1.53 -35.31 -7.10
N PRO A 170 -0.87 -35.88 -8.13
CA PRO A 170 -1.32 -35.71 -9.52
C PRO A 170 -2.74 -36.30 -9.77
N ASP A 171 -3.21 -37.16 -8.89
CA ASP A 171 -4.55 -37.75 -8.89
C ASP A 171 -5.64 -36.82 -8.36
N LEU A 172 -5.29 -35.78 -7.59
CA LEU A 172 -6.26 -34.84 -6.99
C LEU A 172 -6.99 -34.05 -8.10
N ARG A 173 -8.31 -34.17 -8.12
CA ARG A 173 -9.16 -33.45 -9.08
C ARG A 173 -9.51 -32.06 -8.58
N LEU A 174 -9.39 -31.06 -9.47
CA LEU A 174 -9.72 -29.65 -9.15
C LEU A 174 -10.81 -29.12 -10.06
N VAL A 175 -11.78 -28.42 -9.47
CA VAL A 175 -12.82 -27.68 -10.19
C VAL A 175 -12.80 -26.24 -9.72
N ALA A 176 -12.58 -25.28 -10.62
CA ALA A 176 -12.85 -23.88 -10.37
C ALA A 176 -14.27 -23.54 -10.84
N ALA A 177 -15.18 -23.19 -9.92
CA ALA A 177 -16.57 -22.89 -10.23
C ALA A 177 -16.81 -21.37 -10.21
N SER A 178 -17.31 -20.85 -11.34
CA SER A 178 -17.58 -19.44 -11.57
C SER A 178 -19.05 -19.18 -11.89
N ALA A 179 -19.57 -18.04 -11.43
CA ALA A 179 -20.88 -17.56 -11.86
C ALA A 179 -20.83 -16.67 -13.11
N THR A 180 -19.64 -16.37 -13.62
CA THR A 180 -19.43 -15.53 -14.81
C THR A 180 -18.70 -16.31 -15.89
N THR A 181 -18.88 -15.90 -17.15
CA THR A 181 -18.22 -16.51 -18.31
C THR A 181 -16.77 -16.10 -18.48
N ASP A 182 -16.22 -15.25 -17.63
CA ASP A 182 -14.81 -14.84 -17.66
C ASP A 182 -13.92 -15.93 -17.02
N ALA A 183 -13.82 -17.06 -17.70
CA ALA A 183 -13.14 -18.26 -17.26
C ALA A 183 -11.70 -18.39 -17.82
N GLU A 184 -11.31 -17.58 -18.80
CA GLU A 184 -10.04 -17.75 -19.52
C GLU A 184 -8.83 -17.68 -18.58
N GLY A 185 -8.84 -16.77 -17.61
CA GLY A 185 -7.76 -16.65 -16.64
C GLY A 185 -7.62 -17.91 -15.79
N TRP A 186 -8.75 -18.46 -15.32
CA TRP A 186 -8.77 -19.69 -14.54
C TRP A 186 -8.42 -20.93 -15.37
N ALA A 187 -8.88 -21.00 -16.61
CA ALA A 187 -8.54 -22.08 -17.52
C ALA A 187 -7.03 -22.14 -17.75
N ARG A 188 -6.41 -21.02 -18.07
CA ARG A 188 -4.93 -20.92 -18.22
C ARG A 188 -4.20 -21.25 -16.94
N LEU A 189 -4.65 -20.75 -15.79
CA LEU A 189 -4.04 -21.06 -14.49
C LEU A 189 -4.04 -22.57 -14.21
N LEU A 190 -5.13 -23.27 -14.57
CA LEU A 190 -5.28 -24.71 -14.41
C LEU A 190 -4.65 -25.51 -15.57
N GLY A 191 -3.70 -24.95 -16.32
CA GLY A 191 -2.98 -25.64 -17.40
C GLY A 191 -3.85 -25.86 -18.64
N ASP A 192 -4.53 -24.82 -19.10
CA ASP A 192 -5.51 -24.83 -20.20
C ASP A 192 -6.63 -25.83 -19.96
N ALA A 193 -7.18 -25.81 -18.76
CA ALA A 193 -8.28 -26.68 -18.35
C ALA A 193 -9.54 -26.47 -19.22
N PRO A 194 -10.27 -27.56 -19.51
CA PRO A 194 -11.55 -27.46 -20.22
C PRO A 194 -12.53 -26.54 -19.47
N VAL A 195 -13.15 -25.63 -20.20
CA VAL A 195 -14.24 -24.79 -19.72
C VAL A 195 -15.56 -25.47 -20.02
N VAL A 196 -16.31 -25.79 -18.98
CA VAL A 196 -17.62 -26.41 -19.10
C VAL A 196 -18.67 -25.35 -18.75
N GLU A 197 -19.54 -25.05 -19.68
CA GLU A 197 -20.59 -24.07 -19.51
C GLU A 197 -21.92 -24.75 -19.20
N ALA A 198 -22.66 -24.25 -18.21
CA ALA A 198 -24.00 -24.63 -17.91
C ALA A 198 -24.96 -23.50 -18.28
N GLU A 199 -25.95 -23.81 -19.10
CA GLU A 199 -27.02 -22.87 -19.38
C GLU A 199 -27.90 -22.68 -18.14
N GLY A 200 -28.19 -21.44 -17.81
CA GLY A 200 -29.10 -21.07 -16.72
C GLY A 200 -30.45 -20.62 -17.31
N VAL A 201 -31.53 -20.97 -16.67
CA VAL A 201 -32.82 -20.33 -16.97
C VAL A 201 -32.79 -18.96 -16.29
N ALA A 202 -32.43 -17.92 -17.05
CA ALA A 202 -32.55 -16.55 -16.61
C ALA A 202 -33.73 -15.90 -17.33
N TYR A 203 -34.68 -15.40 -16.54
CA TYR A 203 -35.76 -14.59 -17.09
C TYR A 203 -35.24 -13.17 -17.43
N PRO A 204 -35.87 -12.49 -18.40
CA PRO A 204 -35.52 -11.11 -18.74
C PRO A 204 -35.62 -10.19 -17.51
N VAL A 205 -34.65 -9.28 -17.40
CA VAL A 205 -34.63 -8.26 -16.38
C VAL A 205 -34.64 -6.88 -17.06
N GLU A 206 -35.70 -6.12 -16.81
CA GLU A 206 -35.82 -4.73 -17.24
C GLU A 206 -34.91 -3.86 -16.41
N VAL A 207 -34.11 -2.98 -17.05
CA VAL A 207 -33.25 -2.01 -16.37
C VAL A 207 -33.91 -0.65 -16.36
N VAL A 208 -34.15 -0.12 -15.17
CA VAL A 208 -34.67 1.22 -14.93
C VAL A 208 -33.56 2.07 -14.33
N TRP A 209 -33.13 3.08 -15.09
CA TRP A 209 -32.18 4.09 -14.59
C TRP A 209 -32.90 5.07 -13.68
N ALA A 210 -32.46 5.15 -12.44
CA ALA A 210 -33.07 5.99 -11.39
C ALA A 210 -31.99 6.82 -10.69
N PRO A 211 -31.28 7.72 -11.38
CA PRO A 211 -30.28 8.57 -10.77
C PRO A 211 -30.91 9.54 -9.76
N PRO A 212 -30.18 9.98 -8.73
CA PRO A 212 -30.63 11.05 -7.82
C PRO A 212 -30.91 12.34 -8.58
N VAL A 213 -32.00 13.03 -8.22
CA VAL A 213 -32.40 14.31 -8.85
C VAL A 213 -31.35 15.41 -8.64
N ARG A 214 -30.63 15.35 -7.51
CA ARG A 214 -29.54 16.28 -7.20
C ARG A 214 -28.22 15.50 -7.17
N PRO A 215 -27.12 16.10 -7.63
CA PRO A 215 -25.80 15.48 -7.51
C PRO A 215 -25.51 15.08 -6.07
N VAL A 216 -25.05 13.86 -5.88
CA VAL A 216 -24.59 13.35 -4.58
C VAL A 216 -23.09 13.33 -4.54
N GLY A 217 -22.52 13.59 -3.37
CA GLY A 217 -21.08 13.51 -3.18
C GLY A 217 -20.54 12.08 -3.39
N PRO A 218 -19.33 11.91 -3.95
CA PRO A 218 -18.71 10.60 -4.08
C PRO A 218 -18.51 9.98 -2.68
N PRO A 219 -18.52 8.63 -2.58
CA PRO A 219 -18.23 7.97 -1.33
C PRO A 219 -16.81 8.30 -0.86
N HIS A 220 -16.65 8.51 0.45
CA HIS A 220 -15.36 8.85 1.03
C HIS A 220 -15.07 7.98 2.26
N GLY A 221 -13.99 7.17 2.20
CA GLY A 221 -13.74 6.15 3.20
C GLY A 221 -14.97 5.24 3.36
N MET A 222 -15.51 5.12 4.58
CA MET A 222 -16.76 4.41 4.83
C MET A 222 -18.02 5.29 4.68
N ARG A 223 -17.88 6.58 4.43
CA ARG A 223 -19.02 7.50 4.39
C ARG A 223 -19.73 7.44 3.04
N VAL A 224 -21.04 7.34 3.11
CA VAL A 224 -21.97 7.49 1.97
C VAL A 224 -22.79 8.74 2.19
N ASP A 225 -23.01 9.50 1.14
CA ASP A 225 -23.85 10.69 1.20
C ASP A 225 -25.26 10.34 1.70
N PRO A 226 -25.77 10.96 2.78
CA PRO A 226 -27.12 10.73 3.28
C PRO A 226 -28.20 10.95 2.22
N ALA A 227 -27.99 11.87 1.27
CA ALA A 227 -28.92 12.14 0.19
C ALA A 227 -29.09 10.94 -0.75
N LEU A 228 -28.00 10.18 -1.02
CA LEU A 228 -28.08 8.93 -1.77
C LEU A 228 -28.90 7.90 -1.03
N LEU A 229 -28.73 7.75 0.28
CA LEU A 229 -29.52 6.76 1.06
C LEU A 229 -31.00 7.12 1.10
N ALA A 230 -31.34 8.41 1.20
CA ALA A 230 -32.71 8.88 1.09
C ALA A 230 -33.31 8.60 -0.30
N HIS A 231 -32.52 8.79 -1.35
CA HIS A 231 -32.90 8.48 -2.71
C HIS A 231 -33.13 6.96 -2.90
N VAL A 232 -32.26 6.10 -2.37
CA VAL A 232 -32.44 4.65 -2.39
C VAL A 232 -33.74 4.23 -1.69
N ALA A 233 -34.03 4.80 -0.52
CA ALA A 233 -35.29 4.54 0.19
C ALA A 233 -36.52 4.99 -0.62
N ALA A 234 -36.47 6.16 -1.27
CA ALA A 234 -37.51 6.63 -2.18
C ALA A 234 -37.70 5.70 -3.38
N THR A 235 -36.58 5.22 -3.96
CA THR A 235 -36.60 4.25 -5.07
C THR A 235 -37.18 2.91 -4.65
N VAL A 236 -36.93 2.41 -3.44
CA VAL A 236 -37.58 1.22 -2.90
C VAL A 236 -39.10 1.41 -2.80
N ARG A 237 -39.59 2.56 -2.30
CA ARG A 237 -41.03 2.88 -2.25
C ARG A 237 -41.62 2.93 -3.66
N ARG A 238 -40.94 3.59 -4.59
CA ARG A 238 -41.36 3.64 -5.99
C ARG A 238 -41.48 2.23 -6.60
N ALA A 239 -40.43 1.40 -6.38
CA ALA A 239 -40.41 0.01 -6.86
C ALA A 239 -41.58 -0.83 -6.30
N LEU A 240 -41.88 -0.67 -5.02
CA LEU A 240 -43.04 -1.31 -4.40
C LEU A 240 -44.40 -0.85 -5.00
N ALA A 241 -44.49 0.44 -5.41
CA ALA A 241 -45.70 0.96 -6.01
C ALA A 241 -45.87 0.55 -7.49
N GLU A 242 -44.77 0.44 -8.23
CA GLU A 242 -44.78 0.17 -9.68
C GLU A 242 -44.72 -1.29 -10.06
N ARG A 243 -44.20 -2.17 -9.18
CA ARG A 243 -43.90 -3.57 -9.50
C ARG A 243 -44.42 -4.52 -8.44
N GLU A 244 -44.66 -5.77 -8.84
CA GLU A 244 -45.01 -6.86 -7.95
C GLU A 244 -43.80 -7.65 -7.46
N GLY A 245 -43.96 -8.49 -6.43
CA GLY A 245 -42.99 -9.38 -5.84
C GLY A 245 -42.11 -8.69 -4.77
N ASP A 246 -41.21 -9.45 -4.19
CA ASP A 246 -40.28 -8.96 -3.16
C ASP A 246 -39.20 -8.07 -3.73
N VAL A 247 -38.74 -7.10 -2.94
CA VAL A 247 -37.65 -6.16 -3.30
C VAL A 247 -36.39 -6.57 -2.60
N LEU A 248 -35.29 -6.75 -3.35
CA LEU A 248 -33.93 -6.89 -2.83
C LEU A 248 -33.17 -5.60 -3.06
N CYS A 249 -32.76 -4.93 -1.99
CA CYS A 249 -32.02 -3.66 -2.06
C CYS A 249 -30.55 -3.86 -1.65
N PHE A 250 -29.61 -3.55 -2.56
CA PHE A 250 -28.18 -3.63 -2.30
C PHE A 250 -27.62 -2.34 -1.75
N LEU A 251 -26.96 -2.45 -0.58
CA LEU A 251 -26.31 -1.36 0.14
C LEU A 251 -24.89 -1.75 0.56
N PRO A 252 -23.93 -0.81 0.67
CA PRO A 252 -22.55 -1.15 0.90
C PRO A 252 -22.23 -1.68 2.30
N GLY A 253 -23.03 -1.38 3.32
CA GLY A 253 -22.72 -1.77 4.68
C GLY A 253 -23.87 -1.71 5.67
N VAL A 254 -23.63 -2.25 6.88
CA VAL A 254 -24.64 -2.37 7.94
C VAL A 254 -25.19 -1.00 8.39
N GLY A 255 -24.33 0.02 8.44
CA GLY A 255 -24.75 1.38 8.82
C GLY A 255 -25.73 2.00 7.82
N GLU A 256 -25.51 1.76 6.53
CA GLU A 256 -26.38 2.21 5.44
C GLU A 256 -27.69 1.41 5.43
N ILE A 257 -27.61 0.10 5.66
CA ILE A 257 -28.80 -0.78 5.83
C ILE A 257 -29.68 -0.25 6.96
N GLY A 258 -29.13 0.02 8.15
CA GLY A 258 -29.87 0.52 9.28
C GLY A 258 -30.53 1.88 9.02
N ARG A 259 -29.84 2.78 8.30
CA ARG A 259 -30.40 4.10 7.93
C ARG A 259 -31.55 3.98 6.94
N VAL A 260 -31.40 3.17 5.90
CA VAL A 260 -32.45 2.93 4.92
C VAL A 260 -33.64 2.21 5.56
N ALA A 261 -33.39 1.21 6.43
CA ALA A 261 -34.45 0.54 7.20
C ALA A 261 -35.26 1.53 8.04
N GLY A 262 -34.59 2.45 8.76
CA GLY A 262 -35.25 3.51 9.52
C GLY A 262 -36.12 4.44 8.64
N GLN A 263 -35.64 4.77 7.44
CA GLN A 263 -36.39 5.56 6.49
C GLN A 263 -37.59 4.81 5.87
N LEU A 264 -37.52 3.48 5.83
CA LEU A 264 -38.61 2.63 5.33
C LEU A 264 -39.64 2.23 6.41
N ALA A 265 -39.50 2.75 7.62
CA ALA A 265 -40.49 2.54 8.69
C ALA A 265 -41.90 2.98 8.24
N GLY A 266 -42.91 2.18 8.61
CA GLY A 266 -44.31 2.45 8.27
C GLY A 266 -44.76 1.96 6.89
N LEU A 267 -43.89 1.24 6.15
CA LEU A 267 -44.31 0.56 4.91
C LEU A 267 -45.19 -0.63 5.23
N ASP A 268 -46.17 -0.90 4.34
CA ASP A 268 -46.94 -2.12 4.36
C ASP A 268 -46.14 -3.26 3.66
N ALA A 269 -44.94 -3.52 4.18
CA ALA A 269 -44.03 -4.57 3.76
C ALA A 269 -43.16 -4.97 4.94
N GLU A 270 -42.71 -6.22 4.96
CA GLU A 270 -41.74 -6.71 5.95
C GLU A 270 -40.33 -6.27 5.56
N VAL A 271 -39.66 -5.49 6.40
CA VAL A 271 -38.28 -5.04 6.14
C VAL A 271 -37.27 -5.90 6.87
N LEU A 272 -36.49 -6.69 6.13
CA LEU A 272 -35.46 -7.60 6.63
C LEU A 272 -34.05 -7.07 6.32
N GLN A 273 -33.10 -7.27 7.25
CA GLN A 273 -31.74 -6.79 7.11
C GLN A 273 -30.74 -7.95 7.04
N VAL A 274 -30.04 -8.12 5.92
CA VAL A 274 -29.14 -9.25 5.66
C VAL A 274 -27.73 -8.78 5.42
N HIS A 275 -26.84 -9.17 6.31
CA HIS A 275 -25.40 -8.88 6.21
C HIS A 275 -24.60 -10.00 6.92
N GLY A 276 -23.29 -10.04 6.75
CA GLY A 276 -22.42 -11.08 7.31
C GLY A 276 -22.47 -11.26 8.83
N ARG A 277 -22.98 -10.26 9.56
CA ARG A 277 -23.15 -10.27 11.02
C ARG A 277 -24.62 -10.47 11.47
N ALA A 278 -25.56 -10.66 10.53
CA ALA A 278 -26.96 -10.85 10.87
C ALA A 278 -27.16 -12.14 11.68
N PRO A 279 -28.07 -12.17 12.67
CA PRO A 279 -28.44 -13.39 13.38
C PRO A 279 -28.85 -14.51 12.43
N ALA A 280 -28.57 -15.78 12.79
CA ALA A 280 -28.93 -16.93 11.97
C ALA A 280 -30.45 -17.00 11.71
N ALA A 281 -31.25 -16.66 12.71
CA ALA A 281 -32.71 -16.64 12.58
C ALA A 281 -33.22 -15.67 11.50
N VAL A 282 -32.57 -14.50 11.35
CA VAL A 282 -32.92 -13.55 10.28
C VAL A 282 -32.52 -14.11 8.91
N GLN A 283 -31.34 -14.75 8.83
CA GLN A 283 -30.88 -15.40 7.60
C GLN A 283 -31.81 -16.54 7.21
N ASP A 284 -32.23 -17.37 8.19
CA ASP A 284 -33.17 -18.47 7.97
C ASP A 284 -34.55 -17.96 7.54
N ALA A 285 -35.05 -16.86 8.13
CA ALA A 285 -36.32 -16.21 7.72
C ALA A 285 -36.31 -15.71 6.28
N VAL A 286 -35.16 -15.10 5.84
CA VAL A 286 -34.98 -14.63 4.46
C VAL A 286 -34.99 -15.80 3.47
N LEU A 287 -34.37 -16.94 3.83
CA LEU A 287 -34.29 -18.14 3.00
C LEU A 287 -35.61 -18.92 2.95
N ALA A 288 -36.44 -18.85 4.01
CA ALA A 288 -37.73 -19.54 4.09
C ALA A 288 -38.80 -18.98 3.14
N GLY A 289 -38.62 -17.75 2.67
CA GLY A 289 -39.63 -17.07 1.85
C GLY A 289 -40.74 -16.41 2.70
N SER A 290 -41.70 -15.76 2.04
CA SER A 290 -42.87 -15.18 2.72
C SER A 290 -43.83 -16.29 3.10
N SER A 291 -44.19 -16.35 4.39
CA SER A 291 -45.17 -17.33 4.89
C SER A 291 -46.64 -16.85 4.85
N GLU A 292 -46.85 -15.52 4.74
CA GLU A 292 -48.17 -14.88 4.91
C GLU A 292 -48.64 -14.11 3.67
N GLY A 293 -47.93 -14.25 2.51
CA GLY A 293 -48.26 -13.49 1.30
C GLY A 293 -47.96 -11.99 1.38
N ARG A 294 -47.39 -11.52 2.48
CA ARG A 294 -46.96 -10.13 2.66
C ARG A 294 -45.66 -9.88 1.90
N ARG A 295 -45.63 -8.77 1.17
CA ARG A 295 -44.41 -8.36 0.43
C ARG A 295 -43.24 -8.06 1.36
N ARG A 296 -42.02 -8.39 0.92
CA ARG A 296 -40.81 -8.18 1.69
C ARG A 296 -39.88 -7.21 1.00
N VAL A 297 -39.17 -6.44 1.80
CA VAL A 297 -38.02 -5.64 1.39
C VAL A 297 -36.80 -6.18 2.11
N VAL A 298 -35.88 -6.81 1.38
CA VAL A 298 -34.65 -7.37 1.92
C VAL A 298 -33.51 -6.37 1.64
N LEU A 299 -33.04 -5.70 2.67
CA LEU A 299 -31.88 -4.82 2.60
C LEU A 299 -30.63 -5.66 2.81
N ALA A 300 -29.73 -5.71 1.84
CA ALA A 300 -28.61 -6.62 1.85
C ALA A 300 -27.29 -5.94 1.46
N THR A 301 -26.17 -6.48 2.00
CA THR A 301 -24.83 -6.23 1.45
C THR A 301 -24.53 -7.18 0.29
N SER A 302 -23.32 -7.18 -0.22
CA SER A 302 -22.82 -8.13 -1.24
C SER A 302 -22.99 -9.62 -0.87
N VAL A 303 -23.37 -9.96 0.36
CA VAL A 303 -23.71 -11.33 0.78
C VAL A 303 -24.85 -11.90 -0.04
N ALA A 304 -25.81 -11.09 -0.49
CA ALA A 304 -26.91 -11.52 -1.33
C ALA A 304 -26.57 -11.47 -2.84
N GLU A 305 -25.35 -11.13 -3.21
CA GLU A 305 -24.92 -11.03 -4.61
C GLU A 305 -24.73 -12.40 -5.28
N SER A 306 -24.07 -13.32 -4.59
CA SER A 306 -23.79 -14.68 -5.07
C SER A 306 -24.29 -15.76 -4.12
N SER A 307 -24.03 -15.61 -2.85
CA SER A 307 -24.07 -16.68 -1.84
C SER A 307 -25.44 -16.97 -1.25
N LEU A 308 -26.45 -16.09 -1.41
CA LEU A 308 -27.76 -16.24 -0.80
C LEU A 308 -28.87 -16.22 -1.87
N THR A 309 -29.69 -17.27 -1.93
CA THR A 309 -30.88 -17.27 -2.78
C THR A 309 -32.07 -16.78 -1.97
N VAL A 310 -32.62 -15.62 -2.31
CA VAL A 310 -33.79 -15.05 -1.66
C VAL A 310 -35.02 -15.39 -2.54
N PRO A 311 -35.93 -16.25 -2.10
CA PRO A 311 -37.11 -16.59 -2.88
C PRO A 311 -38.06 -15.40 -3.02
N GLY A 312 -38.83 -15.35 -4.12
CA GLY A 312 -39.86 -14.34 -4.35
C GLY A 312 -39.36 -12.98 -4.83
N VAL A 313 -38.05 -12.80 -4.98
CA VAL A 313 -37.46 -11.52 -5.46
C VAL A 313 -37.74 -11.33 -6.95
N ARG A 314 -38.48 -10.27 -7.28
CA ARG A 314 -38.79 -9.82 -8.63
C ARG A 314 -38.24 -8.43 -8.94
N VAL A 315 -37.89 -7.68 -7.89
CA VAL A 315 -37.38 -6.32 -8.01
C VAL A 315 -36.04 -6.20 -7.28
N VAL A 316 -35.04 -5.59 -7.96
CA VAL A 316 -33.76 -5.23 -7.35
C VAL A 316 -33.65 -3.71 -7.33
N VAL A 317 -33.21 -3.14 -6.21
CA VAL A 317 -32.76 -1.75 -6.11
C VAL A 317 -31.28 -1.76 -5.78
N ASP A 318 -30.44 -1.18 -6.65
CA ASP A 318 -28.99 -1.17 -6.49
C ASP A 318 -28.48 0.24 -6.25
N ALA A 319 -27.88 0.48 -5.08
CA ALA A 319 -27.23 1.75 -4.76
C ALA A 319 -25.94 2.01 -5.56
N GLY A 320 -25.43 1.03 -6.30
CA GLY A 320 -24.22 1.13 -7.11
C GLY A 320 -22.91 1.22 -6.29
N LEU A 321 -22.96 0.80 -5.03
CA LEU A 321 -21.82 0.88 -4.12
C LEU A 321 -21.41 -0.51 -3.59
N ALA A 322 -20.11 -0.65 -3.27
CA ALA A 322 -19.52 -1.83 -2.65
C ALA A 322 -18.55 -1.43 -1.52
N ARG A 323 -18.19 -2.37 -0.67
CA ARG A 323 -17.11 -2.23 0.32
C ARG A 323 -15.92 -3.06 -0.12
N GLU A 324 -14.74 -2.42 -0.15
CA GLU A 324 -13.48 -3.09 -0.42
C GLU A 324 -12.49 -2.84 0.72
N PRO A 325 -11.71 -3.86 1.13
CA PRO A 325 -10.57 -3.62 2.01
C PRO A 325 -9.51 -2.82 1.23
N ARG A 326 -8.99 -1.77 1.84
CA ARG A 326 -7.85 -1.01 1.31
C ARG A 326 -6.83 -0.77 2.41
N THR A 327 -5.57 -0.99 2.08
CA THR A 327 -4.47 -0.80 3.02
C THR A 327 -3.60 0.36 2.57
N ASP A 328 -3.38 1.32 3.48
CA ASP A 328 -2.32 2.31 3.35
C ASP A 328 -1.02 1.66 3.86
N HIS A 329 -0.28 1.04 2.95
CA HIS A 329 0.93 0.29 3.27
C HIS A 329 2.02 1.16 3.92
N ALA A 330 2.13 2.44 3.52
CA ALA A 330 3.10 3.37 4.09
C ALA A 330 2.84 3.66 5.58
N ARG A 331 1.61 3.45 6.06
CA ARG A 331 1.20 3.77 7.44
C ARG A 331 0.69 2.56 8.23
N GLY A 332 0.62 1.40 7.60
CA GLY A 332 0.12 0.18 8.24
C GLY A 332 -1.34 0.27 8.69
N LEU A 333 -2.15 1.11 8.04
CA LEU A 333 -3.57 1.29 8.35
C LEU A 333 -4.43 0.64 7.29
N SER A 334 -5.19 -0.38 7.67
CA SER A 334 -6.18 -1.01 6.81
C SER A 334 -7.56 -0.48 7.15
N ALA A 335 -8.35 -0.15 6.13
CA ALA A 335 -9.72 0.33 6.30
C ALA A 335 -10.63 -0.24 5.21
N LEU A 336 -11.89 -0.51 5.55
CA LEU A 336 -12.92 -0.73 4.56
C LEU A 336 -13.26 0.61 3.88
N THR A 337 -13.22 0.62 2.57
CA THR A 337 -13.55 1.82 1.79
C THR A 337 -14.78 1.54 0.93
N THR A 338 -15.69 2.50 0.86
CA THR A 338 -16.83 2.44 -0.07
C THR A 338 -16.34 2.87 -1.45
N VAL A 339 -16.62 2.04 -2.43
CA VAL A 339 -16.28 2.27 -3.84
C VAL A 339 -17.50 2.10 -4.72
N ARG A 340 -17.43 2.53 -5.98
CA ARG A 340 -18.45 2.17 -6.97
C ARG A 340 -18.40 0.66 -7.24
N ALA A 341 -19.56 0.03 -7.30
CA ALA A 341 -19.66 -1.36 -7.69
C ALA A 341 -19.23 -1.54 -9.15
N SER A 342 -18.60 -2.66 -9.47
CA SER A 342 -18.21 -2.96 -10.85
C SER A 342 -19.44 -3.33 -11.71
N ARG A 343 -19.27 -3.26 -13.04
CA ARG A 343 -20.33 -3.72 -13.98
C ARG A 343 -20.68 -5.19 -13.79
N ALA A 344 -19.70 -6.03 -13.46
CA ALA A 344 -19.93 -7.44 -13.17
C ALA A 344 -20.80 -7.62 -11.93
N ALA A 345 -20.49 -6.90 -10.82
CA ALA A 345 -21.32 -6.91 -9.61
C ALA A 345 -22.75 -6.40 -9.89
N GLY A 346 -22.88 -5.28 -10.63
CA GLY A 346 -24.18 -4.75 -11.04
C GLY A 346 -25.02 -5.74 -11.86
N ARG A 347 -24.39 -6.51 -12.76
CA ARG A 347 -25.08 -7.58 -13.51
C ARG A 347 -25.51 -8.73 -12.61
N GLN A 348 -24.67 -9.19 -11.69
CA GLN A 348 -25.01 -10.24 -10.74
C GLN A 348 -26.19 -9.84 -9.86
N ARG A 349 -26.19 -8.58 -9.35
CA ARG A 349 -27.29 -8.03 -8.54
C ARG A 349 -28.59 -7.98 -9.36
N ALA A 350 -28.55 -7.44 -10.58
CA ALA A 350 -29.69 -7.40 -11.49
C ALA A 350 -30.26 -8.79 -11.74
N GLY A 351 -29.42 -9.79 -11.99
CA GLY A 351 -29.83 -11.18 -12.21
C GLY A 351 -30.60 -11.81 -11.05
N ARG A 352 -30.57 -11.20 -9.85
CA ARG A 352 -31.42 -11.68 -8.73
C ARG A 352 -32.91 -11.47 -8.98
N ALA A 353 -33.30 -10.44 -9.73
CA ALA A 353 -34.68 -10.18 -10.09
C ALA A 353 -35.23 -11.19 -11.11
N GLY A 354 -34.37 -11.74 -11.99
CA GLY A 354 -34.76 -12.66 -13.07
C GLY A 354 -34.60 -14.15 -12.76
N ARG A 355 -34.59 -14.57 -11.49
CA ARG A 355 -34.40 -15.99 -11.14
C ARG A 355 -35.60 -16.87 -11.27
N GLU A 356 -36.75 -16.40 -10.85
CA GLU A 356 -37.99 -17.19 -10.78
C GLU A 356 -39.02 -16.77 -11.82
N ALA A 357 -38.94 -15.54 -12.30
CA ALA A 357 -39.78 -14.95 -13.32
C ALA A 357 -39.16 -13.67 -13.87
N PRO A 358 -39.70 -13.04 -14.95
CA PRO A 358 -39.27 -11.73 -15.40
C PRO A 358 -39.28 -10.71 -14.27
N GLY A 359 -38.24 -9.89 -14.20
CA GLY A 359 -38.04 -8.95 -13.11
C GLY A 359 -37.54 -7.56 -13.55
N THR A 360 -37.31 -6.68 -12.58
CA THR A 360 -36.87 -5.31 -12.83
C THR A 360 -35.73 -4.95 -11.90
N VAL A 361 -34.71 -4.23 -12.43
CA VAL A 361 -33.66 -3.62 -11.61
C VAL A 361 -33.70 -2.11 -11.70
N TYR A 362 -33.78 -1.43 -10.57
CA TYR A 362 -33.61 0.01 -10.43
C TYR A 362 -32.16 0.33 -10.08
N ARG A 363 -31.43 0.97 -10.98
CA ARG A 363 -30.05 1.42 -10.79
C ARG A 363 -30.05 2.87 -10.31
N CYS A 364 -29.58 3.12 -9.08
CA CYS A 364 -29.55 4.47 -8.49
C CYS A 364 -28.39 5.33 -9.05
N TRP A 365 -28.10 5.20 -10.35
CA TRP A 365 -27.14 6.02 -11.11
C TRP A 365 -27.60 6.11 -12.57
N ASP A 366 -26.96 6.99 -13.34
CA ASP A 366 -27.31 7.16 -14.75
C ASP A 366 -26.59 6.18 -15.68
N GLU A 367 -27.13 6.01 -16.89
CA GLU A 367 -26.59 5.10 -17.89
C GLU A 367 -25.17 5.49 -18.36
N ALA A 368 -24.89 6.78 -18.45
CA ALA A 368 -23.57 7.27 -18.86
C ALA A 368 -22.50 6.95 -17.81
N GLU A 369 -22.87 6.95 -16.51
CA GLU A 369 -22.00 6.55 -15.43
C GLU A 369 -21.69 5.02 -15.49
N ASP A 370 -22.67 4.18 -15.86
CA ASP A 370 -22.48 2.72 -15.97
C ASP A 370 -21.34 2.36 -16.93
N GLY A 371 -21.22 3.09 -18.04
CA GLY A 371 -20.16 2.88 -19.01
C GLY A 371 -18.75 3.16 -18.45
N ARG A 372 -18.64 3.97 -17.41
CA ARG A 372 -17.37 4.34 -16.77
C ARG A 372 -16.98 3.43 -15.60
N LEU A 373 -17.89 2.57 -15.13
CA LEU A 373 -17.61 1.64 -14.06
C LEU A 373 -16.57 0.60 -14.48
N ALA A 374 -15.75 0.17 -13.53
CA ALA A 374 -14.81 -0.94 -13.75
C ALA A 374 -15.55 -2.19 -14.22
N ARG A 375 -14.94 -2.94 -15.14
CA ARG A 375 -15.55 -4.18 -15.67
C ARG A 375 -15.75 -5.22 -14.58
N PHE A 376 -14.70 -5.43 -13.73
CA PHE A 376 -14.67 -6.36 -12.61
C PHE A 376 -14.23 -5.67 -11.32
N PRO A 377 -14.52 -6.22 -10.13
CA PRO A 377 -13.93 -5.73 -8.89
C PRO A 377 -12.41 -5.94 -8.91
N ALA A 378 -11.68 -5.12 -8.18
CA ALA A 378 -10.24 -5.31 -8.03
C ALA A 378 -9.97 -6.62 -7.28
N PRO A 379 -9.05 -7.49 -7.75
CA PRO A 379 -8.63 -8.66 -7.00
C PRO A 379 -8.09 -8.27 -5.61
N GLU A 380 -8.46 -9.02 -4.57
CA GLU A 380 -8.05 -8.69 -3.19
C GLU A 380 -6.53 -8.63 -3.04
N ILE A 381 -5.77 -9.44 -3.76
CA ILE A 381 -4.31 -9.43 -3.72
C ILE A 381 -3.71 -8.06 -4.06
N LYS A 382 -4.42 -7.21 -4.83
CA LYS A 382 -3.96 -5.87 -5.22
C LYS A 382 -4.31 -4.77 -4.22
N VAL A 383 -5.26 -4.99 -3.33
CA VAL A 383 -5.84 -3.93 -2.48
C VAL A 383 -5.84 -4.24 -0.99
N ALA A 384 -5.74 -5.52 -0.60
CA ALA A 384 -5.77 -5.96 0.79
C ALA A 384 -4.40 -5.88 1.49
N ASP A 385 -4.42 -6.07 2.82
CA ASP A 385 -3.22 -6.32 3.61
C ASP A 385 -2.69 -7.73 3.31
N LEU A 386 -1.44 -7.80 2.85
CA LEU A 386 -0.82 -9.05 2.44
C LEU A 386 -0.05 -9.78 3.57
N ALA A 387 -0.05 -9.28 4.82
CA ALA A 387 0.74 -9.91 5.89
C ALA A 387 0.32 -11.36 6.17
N ALA A 388 -0.99 -11.66 6.12
CA ALA A 388 -1.46 -13.03 6.29
C ALA A 388 -1.06 -13.92 5.10
N PHE A 389 -1.21 -13.43 3.88
CA PHE A 389 -0.79 -14.11 2.66
C PHE A 389 0.73 -14.37 2.65
N ALA A 390 1.54 -13.36 2.92
CA ALA A 390 2.99 -13.49 2.95
C ALA A 390 3.46 -14.53 4.00
N LEU A 391 2.78 -14.61 5.16
CA LEU A 391 3.05 -15.64 6.14
C LEU A 391 2.68 -17.04 5.63
N GLN A 392 1.55 -17.18 4.94
CA GLN A 392 1.16 -18.45 4.34
C GLN A 392 2.14 -18.90 3.26
N ALA A 393 2.58 -17.99 2.39
CA ALA A 393 3.58 -18.24 1.36
C ALA A 393 4.94 -18.62 1.97
N ALA A 394 5.39 -17.89 3.00
CA ALA A 394 6.62 -18.22 3.72
C ALA A 394 6.56 -19.62 4.41
N CYS A 395 5.42 -19.97 5.01
CA CYS A 395 5.19 -21.30 5.60
C CYS A 395 5.11 -22.40 4.54
N TRP A 396 4.69 -22.06 3.32
CA TRP A 396 4.65 -22.98 2.18
C TRP A 396 6.03 -23.27 1.59
N GLY A 397 7.00 -22.37 1.85
CA GLY A 397 8.38 -22.49 1.34
C GLY A 397 8.74 -21.50 0.24
N ASP A 398 7.82 -20.63 -0.17
CA ASP A 398 8.03 -19.58 -1.15
C ASP A 398 7.75 -18.18 -0.55
N PRO A 399 8.69 -17.59 0.21
CA PRO A 399 8.51 -16.32 0.91
C PRO A 399 8.16 -15.17 -0.02
N ASP A 400 8.56 -15.23 -1.27
CA ASP A 400 8.34 -14.20 -2.29
C ASP A 400 7.05 -14.42 -3.08
N ALA A 401 6.44 -15.59 -2.92
CA ALA A 401 5.32 -16.04 -3.73
C ALA A 401 5.62 -15.97 -5.24
N SER A 402 6.89 -16.15 -5.61
CA SER A 402 7.37 -16.02 -6.99
C SER A 402 7.19 -17.28 -7.81
N SER A 403 7.18 -18.44 -7.17
CA SER A 403 6.93 -19.76 -7.81
C SER A 403 5.46 -20.16 -7.76
N LEU A 404 4.64 -19.51 -6.94
CA LEU A 404 3.22 -19.82 -6.83
C LEU A 404 2.45 -19.41 -8.09
N ALA A 405 1.64 -20.32 -8.61
CA ALA A 405 0.74 -20.07 -9.74
C ALA A 405 -0.43 -19.18 -9.29
N LEU A 406 -0.25 -17.88 -9.39
CA LEU A 406 -1.25 -16.86 -9.04
C LEU A 406 -1.83 -16.21 -10.30
N LEU A 407 -3.13 -15.90 -10.32
CA LEU A 407 -3.76 -15.17 -11.41
C LEU A 407 -3.22 -13.75 -11.58
N ASP A 408 -2.91 -13.10 -10.46
CA ASP A 408 -2.25 -11.79 -10.41
C ASP A 408 -1.08 -11.86 -9.43
N PRO A 409 0.09 -11.35 -9.79
CA PRO A 409 1.21 -11.28 -8.86
C PRO A 409 0.90 -10.25 -7.74
N PRO A 410 1.37 -10.51 -6.51
CA PRO A 410 1.24 -9.55 -5.43
C PRO A 410 2.06 -8.29 -5.73
N PRO A 411 1.54 -7.08 -5.44
CA PRO A 411 2.30 -5.84 -5.62
C PRO A 411 3.56 -5.83 -4.75
N ALA A 412 4.73 -5.54 -5.34
CA ALA A 412 6.02 -5.58 -4.67
C ALA A 412 6.08 -4.73 -3.40
N GLY A 413 5.50 -3.50 -3.43
CA GLY A 413 5.43 -2.63 -2.27
C GLY A 413 4.57 -3.18 -1.14
N ALA A 414 3.44 -3.83 -1.47
CA ALA A 414 2.57 -4.47 -0.49
C ALA A 414 3.24 -5.70 0.16
N MET A 415 3.95 -6.51 -0.64
CA MET A 415 4.75 -7.63 -0.13
C MET A 415 5.91 -7.17 0.74
N GLY A 416 6.62 -6.09 0.36
CA GLY A 416 7.66 -5.48 1.19
C GLY A 416 7.12 -5.07 2.55
N ALA A 417 6.03 -4.31 2.59
CA ALA A 417 5.38 -3.91 3.85
C ALA A 417 4.88 -5.12 4.68
N ALA A 418 4.35 -6.14 4.02
CA ALA A 418 3.93 -7.37 4.68
C ALA A 418 5.12 -8.09 5.36
N ARG A 419 6.26 -8.19 4.69
CA ARG A 419 7.49 -8.79 5.25
C ARG A 419 8.05 -8.01 6.42
N GLU A 420 8.04 -6.68 6.35
CA GLU A 420 8.43 -5.83 7.48
C GLU A 420 7.56 -6.12 8.72
N VAL A 421 6.24 -6.25 8.52
CA VAL A 421 5.32 -6.66 9.58
C VAL A 421 5.69 -8.04 10.14
N LEU A 422 5.91 -9.03 9.27
CA LEU A 422 6.25 -10.40 9.68
C LEU A 422 7.59 -10.47 10.42
N ALA A 423 8.61 -9.75 9.96
CA ALA A 423 9.88 -9.62 10.65
C ALA A 423 9.72 -8.94 12.02
N ALA A 424 8.94 -7.85 12.08
CA ALA A 424 8.67 -7.13 13.34
C ALA A 424 7.96 -8.01 14.39
N VAL A 425 7.08 -8.93 13.97
CA VAL A 425 6.42 -9.87 14.89
C VAL A 425 7.22 -11.16 15.12
N GLY A 426 8.37 -11.33 14.45
CA GLY A 426 9.23 -12.51 14.55
C GLY A 426 8.65 -13.76 13.88
N ALA A 427 7.77 -13.57 12.90
CA ALA A 427 7.16 -14.67 12.14
C ALA A 427 8.07 -15.19 11.03
N VAL A 428 8.97 -14.34 10.52
CA VAL A 428 9.98 -14.70 9.52
C VAL A 428 11.37 -14.28 10.00
N ASP A 429 12.40 -14.95 9.48
CA ASP A 429 13.81 -14.61 9.66
C ASP A 429 14.28 -13.52 8.67
N ALA A 430 15.58 -13.25 8.65
CA ALA A 430 16.19 -12.24 7.77
C ALA A 430 16.06 -12.60 6.27
N ASP A 431 15.99 -13.89 5.94
CA ASP A 431 15.81 -14.40 4.59
C ASP A 431 14.32 -14.47 4.17
N GLY A 432 13.41 -14.07 5.05
CA GLY A 432 11.96 -14.13 4.82
C GLY A 432 11.34 -15.51 5.05
N ARG A 433 12.10 -16.49 5.51
CA ARG A 433 11.62 -17.85 5.78
C ARG A 433 10.82 -17.89 7.07
N ALA A 434 9.76 -18.71 7.10
CA ALA A 434 8.93 -18.85 8.29
C ALA A 434 9.74 -19.42 9.48
N THR A 435 9.71 -18.73 10.60
CA THR A 435 10.25 -19.23 11.86
C THR A 435 9.30 -20.27 12.48
N PRO A 436 9.76 -21.12 13.44
CA PRO A 436 8.85 -21.99 14.21
C PRO A 436 7.68 -21.20 14.83
N ARG A 437 7.95 -19.95 15.24
CA ARG A 437 6.92 -19.02 15.74
C ARG A 437 5.95 -18.62 14.64
N GLY A 438 6.43 -18.30 13.44
CA GLY A 438 5.61 -17.98 12.27
C GLY A 438 4.69 -19.13 11.88
N VAL A 439 5.21 -20.35 11.84
CA VAL A 439 4.42 -21.57 11.60
C VAL A 439 3.32 -21.73 12.68
N ARG A 440 3.63 -21.47 13.95
CA ARG A 440 2.63 -21.49 15.01
C ARG A 440 1.58 -20.41 14.83
N MET A 441 1.98 -19.20 14.42
CA MET A 441 1.05 -18.08 14.14
C MET A 441 0.11 -18.39 12.96
N SER A 442 0.60 -18.99 11.88
CA SER A 442 -0.20 -19.31 10.69
C SER A 442 -1.36 -20.26 11.00
N ARG A 443 -1.18 -21.15 12.00
CA ARG A 443 -2.17 -22.15 12.42
C ARG A 443 -3.31 -21.60 13.28
N LEU A 444 -3.18 -20.38 13.81
CA LEU A 444 -4.21 -19.77 14.67
C LEU A 444 -5.41 -19.22 13.89
N GLY A 445 -5.28 -19.06 12.57
CA GLY A 445 -6.32 -18.45 11.72
C GLY A 445 -6.60 -17.00 12.08
N LEU A 446 -5.59 -16.29 12.52
CA LEU A 446 -5.58 -14.88 12.85
C LEU A 446 -4.63 -14.12 11.93
N HIS A 447 -4.87 -12.82 11.78
CA HIS A 447 -3.88 -11.93 11.23
C HIS A 447 -2.57 -12.03 12.04
N PRO A 448 -1.36 -12.03 11.45
CA PRO A 448 -0.08 -12.23 12.16
C PRO A 448 0.12 -11.33 13.38
N ARG A 449 -0.34 -10.08 13.32
CA ARG A 449 -0.31 -9.15 14.46
C ARG A 449 -1.14 -9.63 15.65
N LEU A 450 -2.34 -10.13 15.39
CA LEU A 450 -3.23 -10.68 16.42
C LEU A 450 -2.73 -12.04 16.95
N ALA A 451 -2.13 -12.83 16.06
CA ALA A 451 -1.48 -14.08 16.43
C ALA A 451 -0.31 -13.83 17.40
N ARG A 452 0.53 -12.82 17.13
CA ARG A 452 1.56 -12.36 18.05
C ARG A 452 0.96 -11.97 19.42
N ALA A 453 -0.03 -11.08 19.40
CA ALA A 453 -0.66 -10.56 20.61
C ALA A 453 -1.28 -11.67 21.46
N LEU A 454 -1.85 -12.71 20.81
CA LEU A 454 -2.37 -13.88 21.51
C LEU A 454 -1.25 -14.69 22.17
N LEU A 455 -0.19 -15.00 21.44
CA LEU A 455 0.90 -15.85 21.96
C LEU A 455 1.69 -15.17 23.07
N ASP A 456 2.09 -13.91 22.87
CA ASP A 456 2.87 -13.15 23.85
C ASP A 456 2.00 -12.73 25.03
N GLY A 457 0.75 -12.29 24.77
CA GLY A 457 -0.19 -11.95 25.83
C GLY A 457 -0.59 -13.15 26.68
N ALA A 458 -0.68 -14.35 26.07
CA ALA A 458 -0.98 -15.56 26.85
C ALA A 458 0.15 -15.95 27.79
N ALA A 459 1.41 -15.73 27.38
CA ALA A 459 2.56 -15.99 28.25
C ALA A 459 2.57 -15.08 29.49
N GLU A 460 2.07 -13.84 29.40
CA GLU A 460 2.06 -12.89 30.51
C GLU A 460 0.75 -12.87 31.32
N LEU A 461 -0.40 -13.12 30.68
CA LEU A 461 -1.71 -12.91 31.27
C LEU A 461 -2.50 -14.21 31.45
N GLY A 462 -2.03 -15.31 30.85
CA GLY A 462 -2.77 -16.55 30.68
C GLY A 462 -3.65 -16.55 29.44
N ALA A 463 -3.90 -17.73 28.88
CA ALA A 463 -4.54 -17.92 27.58
C ALA A 463 -5.93 -17.26 27.48
N ARG A 464 -6.75 -17.38 28.52
CA ARG A 464 -8.11 -16.85 28.51
C ARG A 464 -8.14 -15.32 28.42
N ARG A 465 -7.35 -14.63 29.26
CA ARG A 465 -7.35 -13.16 29.29
C ARG A 465 -6.81 -12.58 27.98
N ALA A 466 -5.74 -13.18 27.42
CA ALA A 466 -5.23 -12.80 26.12
C ALA A 466 -6.28 -13.02 25.01
N ALA A 467 -6.94 -14.18 25.01
CA ALA A 467 -8.00 -14.52 24.06
C ALA A 467 -9.18 -13.57 24.13
N GLU A 468 -9.58 -13.10 25.31
CA GLU A 468 -10.67 -12.14 25.48
C GLU A 468 -10.39 -10.82 24.75
N VAL A 469 -9.18 -10.31 24.86
CA VAL A 469 -8.78 -9.05 24.18
C VAL A 469 -8.59 -9.26 22.69
N VAL A 470 -7.92 -10.34 22.28
CA VAL A 470 -7.70 -10.64 20.85
C VAL A 470 -9.03 -10.89 20.14
N ALA A 471 -10.01 -11.50 20.80
CA ALA A 471 -11.35 -11.68 20.23
C ALA A 471 -12.06 -10.33 19.97
N LEU A 472 -11.88 -9.32 20.84
CA LEU A 472 -12.36 -7.96 20.61
C LEU A 472 -11.65 -7.28 19.42
N LEU A 473 -10.33 -7.51 19.28
CA LEU A 473 -9.54 -6.96 18.18
C LEU A 473 -9.83 -7.66 16.84
N SER A 474 -10.29 -8.92 16.87
CA SER A 474 -10.61 -9.69 15.66
C SER A 474 -11.94 -9.29 15.02
N GLU A 475 -12.92 -8.87 15.82
CA GLU A 475 -14.21 -8.35 15.36
C GLU A 475 -14.53 -7.07 16.13
N GLU A 476 -14.43 -5.92 15.45
CA GLU A 476 -14.68 -4.62 16.07
C GLU A 476 -16.00 -4.59 16.85
N PRO A 477 -15.96 -4.19 18.14
CA PRO A 477 -17.17 -4.15 18.97
C PRO A 477 -18.18 -3.11 18.45
N PRO A 478 -19.46 -3.24 18.82
CA PRO A 478 -20.49 -2.26 18.51
C PRO A 478 -20.09 -0.86 19.01
N ARG A 479 -20.49 0.19 18.28
CA ARG A 479 -20.14 1.58 18.63
C ARG A 479 -20.67 2.02 19.99
N GLU A 480 -21.72 1.40 20.44
CA GLU A 480 -22.35 1.61 21.75
C GLU A 480 -21.42 1.21 22.92
N TYR A 481 -20.43 0.36 22.65
CA TYR A 481 -19.43 -0.03 23.64
C TYR A 481 -18.36 1.06 23.89
N GLY A 482 -18.36 2.14 23.07
CA GLY A 482 -17.48 3.29 23.20
C GLY A 482 -16.17 3.16 22.44
N ASP A 483 -15.22 4.04 22.76
CA ASP A 483 -13.90 4.14 22.13
C ASP A 483 -12.75 3.61 23.04
N ASP A 484 -13.07 3.24 24.27
CA ASP A 484 -12.18 2.62 25.23
C ASP A 484 -12.30 1.08 25.16
N LEU A 485 -11.22 0.42 24.76
CA LEU A 485 -11.17 -1.03 24.58
C LEU A 485 -11.40 -1.79 25.92
N ALA A 486 -10.97 -1.23 27.04
CA ALA A 486 -11.21 -1.82 28.34
C ALA A 486 -12.68 -1.73 28.76
N ALA A 487 -13.34 -0.62 28.44
CA ALA A 487 -14.78 -0.48 28.62
C ALA A 487 -15.54 -1.45 27.72
N ALA A 488 -15.09 -1.61 26.47
CA ALA A 488 -15.65 -2.56 25.53
C ALA A 488 -15.52 -4.03 26.00
N LEU A 489 -14.38 -4.39 26.62
CA LEU A 489 -14.21 -5.72 27.24
C LEU A 489 -15.22 -5.95 28.36
N ARG A 490 -15.39 -4.99 29.24
CA ARG A 490 -16.38 -5.07 30.33
C ARG A 490 -17.81 -5.17 29.80
N ALA A 491 -18.13 -4.48 28.71
CA ALA A 491 -19.43 -4.57 28.06
C ALA A 491 -19.64 -5.93 27.40
N ALA A 492 -18.66 -6.50 26.69
CA ALA A 492 -18.76 -7.82 26.07
C ALA A 492 -18.94 -8.96 27.09
N ARG A 493 -18.24 -8.87 28.22
CA ARG A 493 -18.41 -9.86 29.32
C ARG A 493 -19.83 -9.87 29.89
N ARG A 494 -20.43 -8.68 30.07
CA ARG A 494 -21.79 -8.52 30.62
C ARG A 494 -22.89 -8.68 29.58
N GLY A 495 -22.56 -8.43 28.31
CA GLY A 495 -23.52 -8.37 27.21
C GLY A 495 -24.21 -9.70 26.94
N GLN A 496 -25.50 -9.62 26.55
CA GLN A 496 -26.32 -10.75 26.10
C GLN A 496 -26.71 -10.63 24.61
N ASP A 497 -26.19 -9.61 23.93
CA ASP A 497 -26.43 -9.36 22.52
C ASP A 497 -25.73 -10.40 21.61
N GLY A 498 -26.05 -10.36 20.35
CA GLY A 498 -25.47 -11.27 19.36
C GLY A 498 -23.96 -11.13 19.20
N TYR A 499 -23.38 -9.93 19.48
CA TYR A 499 -21.94 -9.71 19.46
C TYR A 499 -21.27 -10.44 20.63
N ALA A 500 -21.76 -10.26 21.85
CA ALA A 500 -21.21 -10.90 23.05
C ALA A 500 -21.25 -12.44 22.95
N GLY A 501 -22.30 -13.01 22.30
CA GLY A 501 -22.38 -14.44 22.01
C GLY A 501 -21.24 -14.93 21.11
N ARG A 502 -21.00 -14.25 19.99
CA ARG A 502 -19.90 -14.58 19.05
C ARG A 502 -18.54 -14.36 19.69
N TRP A 503 -18.38 -13.26 20.42
CA TRP A 503 -17.15 -12.97 21.15
C TRP A 503 -16.80 -14.10 22.14
N ARG A 504 -17.75 -14.58 22.96
CA ARG A 504 -17.53 -15.72 23.88
C ARG A 504 -17.15 -17.01 23.15
N GLN A 505 -17.74 -17.27 21.97
CA GLN A 505 -17.36 -18.42 21.16
C GLN A 505 -15.93 -18.31 20.65
N GLU A 506 -15.53 -17.12 20.19
CA GLU A 506 -14.18 -16.86 19.70
C GLU A 506 -13.13 -16.94 20.83
N VAL A 507 -13.45 -16.41 22.01
CA VAL A 507 -12.59 -16.55 23.22
C VAL A 507 -12.33 -18.03 23.52
N ARG A 508 -13.37 -18.86 23.55
CA ARG A 508 -13.18 -20.31 23.78
C ARG A 508 -12.30 -20.96 22.73
N ARG A 509 -12.48 -20.60 21.47
CA ARG A 509 -11.67 -21.12 20.37
C ARG A 509 -10.20 -20.73 20.50
N LEU A 510 -9.93 -19.45 20.79
CA LEU A 510 -8.57 -18.92 20.87
C LEU A 510 -7.83 -19.44 22.10
N SER A 511 -8.46 -19.48 23.27
CA SER A 511 -7.84 -20.03 24.49
C SER A 511 -7.49 -21.51 24.32
N ALA A 512 -8.38 -22.33 23.76
CA ALA A 512 -8.08 -23.75 23.51
C ALA A 512 -6.90 -23.99 22.56
N GLN A 513 -6.64 -23.06 21.62
CA GLN A 513 -5.49 -23.16 20.69
C GLN A 513 -4.15 -22.84 21.36
N VAL A 514 -4.14 -22.09 22.47
CA VAL A 514 -2.92 -21.70 23.19
C VAL A 514 -2.64 -22.65 24.36
N ASP A 515 -3.66 -23.10 25.08
CA ASP A 515 -3.55 -24.03 26.22
C ASP A 515 -2.91 -25.38 25.81
N GLY A 516 -3.11 -25.83 24.57
CA GLY A 516 -2.52 -27.04 24.02
C GLY A 516 -1.00 -27.02 23.82
N GLY A 517 -0.32 -25.89 24.10
CA GLY A 517 1.10 -25.68 23.89
C GLY A 517 1.99 -25.72 25.15
N GLY A 518 1.52 -26.24 26.28
CA GLY A 518 2.36 -26.48 27.46
C GLY A 518 2.80 -25.18 28.19
N ALA A 519 2.02 -24.12 28.11
CA ALA A 519 2.19 -22.98 29.01
C ALA A 519 1.68 -23.41 30.41
N GLY A 520 2.62 -23.73 31.33
CA GLY A 520 2.34 -23.92 32.73
C GLY A 520 1.49 -22.74 33.22
N GLU A 521 0.75 -22.98 34.30
CA GLU A 521 0.07 -21.95 35.08
C GLU A 521 1.07 -20.86 35.50
N ALA A 522 1.43 -19.99 34.56
CA ALA A 522 2.16 -18.77 34.82
C ALA A 522 1.23 -17.90 35.65
N GLY A 523 1.59 -17.65 36.87
CA GLY A 523 0.82 -16.96 37.87
C GLY A 523 0.20 -15.69 37.29
N GLY A 524 -1.12 -15.67 37.22
CA GLY A 524 -1.91 -14.50 36.92
C GLY A 524 -1.70 -13.42 37.98
N GLY A 525 -0.51 -12.87 38.07
CA GLY A 525 -0.16 -11.77 38.96
C GLY A 525 -0.90 -10.53 38.53
N GLY A 526 -1.85 -10.13 39.33
CA GLY A 526 -2.30 -8.82 39.69
C GLY A 526 -2.50 -7.69 38.69
N ARG A 527 -2.24 -7.83 37.36
CA ARG A 527 -2.51 -6.77 36.41
C ARG A 527 -4.02 -6.51 36.28
N SER A 528 -4.42 -5.24 36.34
CA SER A 528 -5.81 -4.83 36.10
C SER A 528 -6.27 -5.21 34.71
N ASP A 529 -7.59 -5.22 34.47
CA ASP A 529 -8.13 -5.46 33.16
C ASP A 529 -7.66 -4.39 32.16
N ASP A 530 -7.57 -3.14 32.58
CA ASP A 530 -7.12 -2.03 31.75
C ASP A 530 -5.66 -2.23 31.30
N ALA A 531 -4.77 -2.64 32.19
CA ALA A 531 -3.36 -2.93 31.88
C ALA A 531 -3.23 -4.16 30.95
N ALA A 532 -4.05 -5.20 31.17
CA ALA A 532 -4.07 -6.38 30.29
C ALA A 532 -4.53 -6.03 28.87
N VAL A 533 -5.58 -5.23 28.76
CA VAL A 533 -6.09 -4.74 27.45
C VAL A 533 -5.07 -3.88 26.74
N GLY A 534 -4.41 -2.96 27.46
CA GLY A 534 -3.36 -2.12 26.93
C GLY A 534 -2.18 -2.93 26.39
N LEU A 535 -1.71 -3.90 27.16
CA LEU A 535 -0.61 -4.79 26.76
C LEU A 535 -0.93 -5.54 25.46
N VAL A 536 -2.07 -6.24 25.40
CA VAL A 536 -2.43 -7.04 24.22
C VAL A 536 -2.64 -6.16 23.00
N ALA A 537 -3.25 -4.98 23.16
CA ALA A 537 -3.41 -4.02 22.05
C ALA A 537 -2.06 -3.48 21.55
N ALA A 538 -1.13 -3.16 22.46
CA ALA A 538 0.22 -2.71 22.11
C ALA A 538 1.04 -3.82 21.42
N LEU A 539 0.91 -5.07 21.86
CA LEU A 539 1.54 -6.23 21.19
C LEU A 539 0.99 -6.47 19.80
N ALA A 540 -0.31 -6.24 19.60
CA ALA A 540 -0.95 -6.37 18.27
C ALA A 540 -0.48 -5.27 17.30
N PHE A 541 -0.36 -4.04 17.79
CA PHE A 541 -0.11 -2.86 16.96
C PHE A 541 1.02 -1.98 17.52
N PRO A 542 2.26 -2.48 17.58
CA PRO A 542 3.38 -1.76 18.20
C PRO A 542 3.66 -0.42 17.50
N GLU A 543 3.48 -0.32 16.20
CA GLU A 543 3.64 0.92 15.43
C GLU A 543 2.51 1.94 15.66
N ARG A 544 1.41 1.51 16.30
CA ARG A 544 0.27 2.36 16.66
C ARG A 544 0.23 2.69 18.16
N VAL A 545 1.26 2.28 18.92
CA VAL A 545 1.51 2.85 20.24
C VAL A 545 1.74 4.34 20.07
N ALA A 546 1.09 5.19 20.88
CA ALA A 546 1.05 6.63 20.63
C ALA A 546 1.29 7.40 21.92
N ARG A 547 2.13 8.43 21.87
CA ARG A 547 2.43 9.34 22.98
C ARG A 547 1.60 10.61 22.85
N ALA A 548 1.08 11.10 23.97
CA ALA A 548 0.32 12.35 24.04
C ALA A 548 1.17 13.55 23.60
N ARG A 549 0.55 14.47 22.84
CA ARG A 549 1.08 15.78 22.46
C ARG A 549 0.27 16.96 23.04
N GLY A 550 -0.80 16.67 23.77
CA GLY A 550 -1.73 17.63 24.36
C GLY A 550 -3.13 17.58 23.70
N ASP A 551 -4.14 18.04 24.43
CA ASP A 551 -5.55 18.19 23.98
C ASP A 551 -6.16 17.01 23.23
N GLY A 552 -5.83 15.77 23.61
CA GLY A 552 -6.33 14.57 22.93
C GLY A 552 -5.68 14.28 21.60
N ALA A 553 -4.58 14.97 21.28
CA ALA A 553 -3.70 14.69 20.16
C ALA A 553 -2.53 13.80 20.59
N PHE A 554 -2.17 12.84 19.76
CA PHE A 554 -1.13 11.85 20.01
C PHE A 554 -0.24 11.69 18.77
N LEU A 555 1.00 11.25 18.97
CA LEU A 555 1.89 10.80 17.91
C LEU A 555 2.10 9.29 18.02
N MET A 556 1.73 8.58 16.98
CA MET A 556 2.02 7.15 16.89
C MET A 556 3.50 6.89 16.60
N VAL A 557 3.99 5.74 17.00
CA VAL A 557 5.34 5.24 16.69
C VAL A 557 5.61 5.23 15.18
N SER A 558 4.61 4.99 14.36
CA SER A 558 4.67 5.10 12.89
C SER A 558 4.88 6.52 12.35
N GLY A 559 4.82 7.56 13.19
CA GLY A 559 4.90 8.96 12.75
C GLY A 559 3.56 9.57 12.37
N THR A 560 2.48 8.81 12.37
CA THR A 560 1.13 9.34 12.08
C THR A 560 0.54 10.01 13.33
N GLY A 561 0.02 11.24 13.17
CA GLY A 561 -0.77 11.88 14.21
C GLY A 561 -2.09 11.13 14.46
N ALA A 562 -2.56 11.10 15.70
CA ALA A 562 -3.83 10.51 16.09
C ALA A 562 -4.62 11.47 16.97
N GLU A 563 -5.93 11.54 16.77
CA GLU A 563 -6.82 12.44 17.50
C GLU A 563 -8.02 11.68 18.06
N LEU A 564 -8.32 11.93 19.32
CA LEU A 564 -9.52 11.45 20.00
C LEU A 564 -10.66 12.48 19.87
N ARG A 565 -11.90 11.97 19.79
CA ARG A 565 -13.09 12.81 19.81
C ARG A 565 -13.19 13.60 21.12
N GLU A 566 -13.87 14.73 21.07
CA GLU A 566 -14.28 15.44 22.28
C GLU A 566 -15.13 14.54 23.18
N GLY A 567 -14.91 14.62 24.50
CA GLY A 567 -15.61 13.79 25.48
C GLY A 567 -15.06 12.37 25.65
N SER A 568 -14.01 11.95 24.93
CA SER A 568 -13.33 10.68 25.19
C SER A 568 -12.60 10.74 26.54
N ARG A 569 -12.75 9.68 27.34
CA ARG A 569 -12.02 9.51 28.62
C ARG A 569 -10.54 9.24 28.45
N LEU A 570 -10.10 8.87 27.25
CA LEU A 570 -8.72 8.55 26.93
C LEU A 570 -7.84 9.79 26.68
N ARG A 571 -8.42 11.00 26.59
CA ARG A 571 -7.70 12.23 26.21
C ARG A 571 -6.57 12.61 27.15
N SER A 572 -6.68 12.27 28.44
CA SER A 572 -5.68 12.56 29.46
C SER A 572 -4.60 11.50 29.61
N ALA A 573 -4.68 10.41 28.86
CA ALA A 573 -3.70 9.33 28.96
C ALA A 573 -2.35 9.78 28.37
N PRO A 574 -1.20 9.49 29.03
CA PRO A 574 0.12 9.81 28.48
C PRO A 574 0.49 8.94 27.27
N TRP A 575 0.02 7.69 27.27
CA TRP A 575 0.25 6.73 26.20
C TRP A 575 -1.01 5.94 25.87
N LEU A 576 -1.18 5.64 24.59
CA LEU A 576 -2.27 4.80 24.06
C LEU A 576 -1.73 3.70 23.15
N ALA A 577 -2.40 2.55 23.16
CA ALA A 577 -2.33 1.58 22.08
C ALA A 577 -3.58 1.75 21.20
N VAL A 578 -3.40 2.25 19.98
CA VAL A 578 -4.50 2.54 19.05
C VAL A 578 -4.84 1.27 18.27
N ALA A 579 -5.99 0.68 18.56
CA ALA A 579 -6.46 -0.54 17.89
C ALA A 579 -7.12 -0.24 16.54
N VAL A 580 -8.02 0.75 16.50
CA VAL A 580 -8.75 1.13 15.29
C VAL A 580 -8.68 2.65 15.11
N ALA A 581 -8.25 3.08 13.93
CA ALA A 581 -8.24 4.48 13.55
C ALA A 581 -8.62 4.63 12.07
N ASP A 582 -9.38 5.68 11.77
CA ASP A 582 -9.74 6.07 10.40
C ASP A 582 -8.94 7.31 10.01
N ARG A 583 -8.34 7.29 8.83
CA ARG A 583 -7.66 8.48 8.29
C ARG A 583 -8.23 8.87 6.94
N PRO A 584 -8.92 10.01 6.85
CA PRO A 584 -9.28 10.61 5.57
C PRO A 584 -8.03 10.95 4.77
N SER A 585 -8.05 10.78 3.45
CA SER A 585 -6.87 11.00 2.57
C SER A 585 -6.27 12.40 2.67
N HIS A 586 -7.08 13.40 3.02
CA HIS A 586 -6.68 14.81 3.18
C HIS A 586 -6.38 15.23 4.64
N ALA A 587 -6.57 14.32 5.62
CA ALA A 587 -6.32 14.65 7.01
C ALA A 587 -4.86 14.43 7.41
N ALA A 588 -4.29 15.35 8.16
CA ALA A 588 -2.95 15.23 8.72
C ALA A 588 -2.90 14.15 9.81
N SER A 589 -3.97 14.00 10.60
CA SER A 589 -4.10 13.05 11.70
C SER A 589 -5.16 11.99 11.44
N ALA A 590 -4.97 10.81 12.01
CA ALA A 590 -5.96 9.75 12.04
C ALA A 590 -6.94 9.97 13.20
N ARG A 591 -8.24 9.71 12.97
CA ARG A 591 -9.25 9.74 14.02
C ARG A 591 -9.28 8.39 14.74
N VAL A 592 -8.99 8.37 16.02
CA VAL A 592 -9.04 7.18 16.86
C VAL A 592 -10.51 6.77 17.07
N ARG A 593 -10.79 5.50 16.83
CA ARG A 593 -12.12 4.89 17.04
C ARG A 593 -12.13 3.94 18.23
N LEU A 594 -11.00 3.26 18.46
CA LEU A 594 -10.85 2.32 19.55
C LEU A 594 -9.40 2.29 19.99
N ALA A 595 -9.14 2.50 21.26
CA ALA A 595 -7.80 2.48 21.85
C ALA A 595 -7.84 1.97 23.29
N ALA A 596 -6.68 1.65 23.83
CA ALA A 596 -6.47 1.33 25.25
C ALA A 596 -5.39 2.21 25.83
N VAL A 597 -5.50 2.55 27.12
CA VAL A 597 -4.43 3.19 27.87
C VAL A 597 -3.32 2.16 28.10
N VAL A 598 -2.08 2.62 27.93
CA VAL A 598 -0.88 1.85 28.27
C VAL A 598 0.05 2.69 29.13
N ASP A 599 0.84 2.04 29.97
CA ASP A 599 1.96 2.69 30.64
C ASP A 599 3.20 2.71 29.73
N GLU A 600 4.18 3.53 30.09
CA GLU A 600 5.41 3.70 29.30
C GLU A 600 6.21 2.40 29.22
N GLU A 601 6.26 1.62 30.29
CA GLU A 601 6.97 0.34 30.35
C GLU A 601 6.39 -0.65 29.33
N THR A 602 5.07 -0.81 29.34
CA THR A 602 4.34 -1.65 28.35
C THR A 602 4.52 -1.15 26.93
N ALA A 603 4.47 0.19 26.71
CA ALA A 603 4.69 0.79 25.39
C ALA A 603 6.09 0.46 24.87
N LEU A 604 7.12 0.62 25.71
CA LEU A 604 8.51 0.32 25.38
C LEU A 604 8.77 -1.17 25.16
N ALA A 605 8.15 -2.04 25.97
CA ALA A 605 8.28 -3.49 25.83
C ALA A 605 7.62 -3.98 24.52
N ALA A 606 6.39 -3.57 24.26
CA ALA A 606 5.63 -4.02 23.08
C ALA A 606 6.24 -3.55 21.76
N ALA A 607 6.73 -2.30 21.70
CA ALA A 607 7.32 -1.68 20.52
C ALA A 607 8.86 -1.65 20.54
N GLY A 608 9.51 -2.39 21.46
CA GLY A 608 10.96 -2.32 21.70
C GLY A 608 11.83 -2.57 20.46
N ARG A 609 11.37 -3.38 19.50
CA ARG A 609 12.07 -3.60 18.23
C ARG A 609 12.11 -2.35 17.33
N LEU A 610 11.24 -1.37 17.57
CA LEU A 610 11.18 -0.10 16.86
C LEU A 610 11.95 1.01 17.62
N ARG A 611 12.60 0.66 18.75
CA ARG A 611 13.41 1.60 19.51
C ARG A 611 14.78 1.77 18.89
N VAL A 612 15.15 3.02 18.65
CA VAL A 612 16.44 3.41 18.12
C VAL A 612 17.15 4.31 19.10
N ARG A 613 18.35 3.92 19.47
CA ARG A 613 19.27 4.74 20.26
C ARG A 613 20.51 5.01 19.44
N GLY A 614 20.90 6.26 19.36
CA GLY A 614 22.06 6.61 18.56
C GLY A 614 22.39 8.08 18.64
N GLU A 615 23.43 8.44 17.91
CA GLU A 615 23.83 9.81 17.71
C GLU A 615 23.24 10.32 16.39
N GLU A 616 22.62 11.49 16.43
CA GLU A 616 22.18 12.23 15.26
C GLU A 616 23.02 13.48 15.11
N VAL A 617 23.71 13.54 14.00
CA VAL A 617 24.46 14.74 13.62
C VAL A 617 23.98 15.16 12.25
N ARG A 618 23.33 16.31 12.16
CA ARG A 618 22.71 16.79 10.92
C ARG A 618 22.97 18.28 10.73
N TRP A 619 22.93 18.72 9.51
CA TRP A 619 22.89 20.14 9.18
C TRP A 619 21.44 20.64 9.32
N THR A 620 21.19 21.46 10.34
CA THR A 620 19.85 22.00 10.65
C THR A 620 19.99 23.45 11.11
N ASP A 621 19.08 24.32 10.68
CA ASP A 621 19.06 25.74 11.03
C ASP A 621 20.39 26.44 10.72
N GLY A 622 21.07 26.00 9.66
CA GLY A 622 22.29 26.61 9.17
C GLY A 622 23.57 26.24 9.95
N ASP A 623 23.54 25.23 10.80
CA ASP A 623 24.74 24.73 11.51
C ASP A 623 24.66 23.22 11.77
N VAL A 624 25.73 22.64 12.27
CA VAL A 624 25.79 21.25 12.72
C VAL A 624 25.10 21.13 14.07
N VAL A 625 24.01 20.36 14.09
CA VAL A 625 23.30 19.99 15.32
C VAL A 625 23.62 18.54 15.65
N ALA A 626 24.25 18.32 16.79
CA ALA A 626 24.59 16.99 17.29
C ALA A 626 23.80 16.68 18.55
N ARG A 627 23.09 15.55 18.54
CA ARG A 627 22.26 15.09 19.66
C ARG A 627 22.31 13.58 19.80
N SER A 628 22.30 13.11 21.04
CA SER A 628 21.98 11.73 21.38
C SER A 628 20.47 11.60 21.45
N VAL A 629 19.94 10.67 20.71
CA VAL A 629 18.49 10.41 20.63
C VAL A 629 18.16 9.02 21.11
N ASP A 630 17.07 8.91 21.88
CA ASP A 630 16.40 7.68 22.20
C ASP A 630 14.97 7.83 21.69
N ARG A 631 14.61 7.06 20.68
CA ARG A 631 13.31 7.15 20.00
C ARG A 631 12.63 5.80 19.92
N LEU A 632 11.32 5.82 20.02
CA LEU A 632 10.46 4.71 19.70
C LEU A 632 9.80 5.03 18.34
N GLY A 633 10.41 4.56 17.23
CA GLY A 633 10.04 5.01 15.90
C GLY A 633 10.13 6.53 15.76
N ALA A 634 8.98 7.19 15.47
CA ALA A 634 8.90 8.64 15.37
C ALA A 634 8.74 9.36 16.72
N VAL A 635 8.46 8.62 17.81
CA VAL A 635 8.26 9.20 19.14
C VAL A 635 9.59 9.41 19.86
N GLU A 636 9.97 10.64 20.08
CA GLU A 636 11.18 10.98 20.83
C GLU A 636 10.95 10.73 22.32
N LEU A 637 11.73 9.81 22.92
CA LEU A 637 11.72 9.51 24.35
C LEU A 637 12.65 10.44 25.13
N ALA A 638 13.88 10.60 24.62
CA ALA A 638 14.87 11.50 25.16
C ALA A 638 15.74 12.06 24.04
N VAL A 639 16.02 13.36 24.13
CA VAL A 639 16.95 14.06 23.24
C VAL A 639 17.90 14.84 24.14
N ARG A 640 19.19 14.64 23.96
CA ARG A 640 20.24 15.34 24.70
C ARG A 640 21.26 15.89 23.74
N PRO A 641 21.74 17.14 23.93
CA PRO A 641 22.85 17.67 23.17
C PRO A 641 24.08 16.77 23.34
N LEU A 642 24.73 16.45 22.23
CA LEU A 642 25.95 15.65 22.23
C LEU A 642 27.17 16.56 22.20
N ARG A 643 27.98 16.50 23.25
CA ARG A 643 29.15 17.38 23.39
C ARG A 643 30.35 16.94 22.56
N GLN A 644 30.48 15.66 22.30
CA GLN A 644 31.56 15.07 21.53
C GLN A 644 30.97 14.09 20.51
N PRO A 645 30.39 14.62 19.41
CA PRO A 645 29.87 13.79 18.35
C PRO A 645 30.97 13.07 17.58
N ASP A 646 30.64 11.94 16.97
CA ASP A 646 31.53 11.23 16.07
C ASP A 646 32.04 12.16 14.95
N PRO A 647 33.38 12.30 14.75
CA PRO A 647 33.94 13.19 13.73
C PRO A 647 33.45 12.89 12.30
N GLY A 648 33.19 11.63 11.97
CA GLY A 648 32.70 11.22 10.66
C GLY A 648 31.28 11.70 10.41
N LEU A 649 30.41 11.61 11.45
CA LEU A 649 29.04 12.14 11.37
C LEU A 649 29.02 13.66 11.25
N VAL A 650 29.89 14.36 11.99
CA VAL A 650 30.05 15.83 11.89
C VAL A 650 30.46 16.24 10.48
N ARG A 651 31.46 15.55 9.94
CA ARG A 651 31.91 15.77 8.57
C ARG A 651 30.79 15.53 7.56
N GLY A 652 30.02 14.43 7.70
CA GLY A 652 28.87 14.17 6.87
C GLY A 652 27.82 15.29 6.90
N ALA A 653 27.53 15.84 8.08
CA ALA A 653 26.63 16.96 8.25
C ALA A 653 27.17 18.26 7.61
N LEU A 654 28.49 18.53 7.71
CA LEU A 654 29.12 19.68 7.04
C LEU A 654 29.03 19.57 5.51
N VAL A 655 29.26 18.38 4.95
CA VAL A 655 29.11 18.12 3.51
C VAL A 655 27.66 18.31 3.09
N GLU A 656 26.69 17.87 3.91
CA GLU A 656 25.26 18.12 3.68
C GLU A 656 24.96 19.63 3.66
N GLY A 657 25.54 20.37 4.60
CA GLY A 657 25.43 21.84 4.65
C GLY A 657 25.95 22.50 3.37
N LEU A 658 27.15 22.11 2.92
CA LEU A 658 27.72 22.58 1.66
C LEU A 658 26.83 22.28 0.46
N ARG A 659 26.22 21.06 0.39
CA ARG A 659 25.29 20.70 -0.68
C ARG A 659 23.99 21.48 -0.66
N ARG A 660 23.49 21.84 0.52
CA ARG A 660 22.22 22.60 0.69
C ARG A 660 22.38 24.10 0.47
N GLU A 661 23.41 24.69 1.06
CA GLU A 661 23.59 26.15 1.09
C GLU A 661 24.65 26.64 0.08
N GLY A 662 25.37 25.71 -0.53
CA GLY A 662 26.35 26.01 -1.56
C GLY A 662 27.74 26.37 -1.04
N LEU A 663 28.65 26.60 -1.97
CA LEU A 663 30.07 26.93 -1.71
C LEU A 663 30.28 28.31 -1.09
N GLY A 664 29.21 29.13 -1.00
CA GLY A 664 29.22 30.41 -0.29
C GLY A 664 29.49 30.31 1.20
N LEU A 665 29.37 29.09 1.77
CA LEU A 665 29.74 28.80 3.16
C LEU A 665 31.28 28.90 3.41
N LEU A 666 32.10 28.78 2.35
CA LEU A 666 33.54 28.86 2.42
C LEU A 666 34.02 30.30 2.23
N ARG A 667 35.26 30.58 2.66
CA ARG A 667 35.87 31.88 2.44
C ARG A 667 36.48 32.00 1.05
N TRP A 668 35.85 32.82 0.21
CA TRP A 668 36.33 33.19 -1.12
C TRP A 668 36.99 34.56 -1.10
N SER A 669 38.29 34.60 -1.27
CA SER A 669 39.01 35.85 -1.54
C SER A 669 38.91 36.17 -3.03
N ARG A 670 39.18 37.44 -3.41
CA ARG A 670 39.26 37.81 -4.83
C ARG A 670 40.25 36.97 -5.61
N ASP A 671 41.35 36.59 -4.97
CA ASP A 671 42.38 35.75 -5.62
C ASP A 671 41.91 34.29 -5.74
N ALA A 672 41.11 33.79 -4.79
CA ALA A 672 40.45 32.48 -4.90
C ALA A 672 39.46 32.44 -6.05
N GLU A 673 38.62 33.49 -6.16
CA GLU A 673 37.67 33.61 -7.29
C GLU A 673 38.38 33.69 -8.65
N GLN A 674 39.48 34.47 -8.71
CA GLN A 674 40.32 34.56 -9.90
C GLN A 674 40.95 33.20 -10.25
N SER A 675 41.49 32.50 -9.25
CA SER A 675 42.08 31.18 -9.47
C SER A 675 41.04 30.19 -9.96
N ARG A 676 39.84 30.21 -9.40
CA ARG A 676 38.71 29.38 -9.85
C ARG A 676 38.32 29.69 -11.30
N ALA A 677 38.20 30.97 -11.65
CA ALA A 677 37.87 31.40 -13.00
C ALA A 677 38.95 30.97 -14.03
N ARG A 678 40.27 31.05 -13.65
CA ARG A 678 41.36 30.56 -14.48
C ARG A 678 41.27 29.05 -14.74
N LEU A 679 41.00 28.25 -13.69
CA LEU A 679 40.85 26.80 -13.81
C LEU A 679 39.64 26.44 -14.65
N ALA A 680 38.49 27.08 -14.43
CA ALA A 680 37.27 26.88 -15.22
C ALA A 680 37.49 27.19 -16.70
N PHE A 681 38.26 28.26 -17.00
CA PHE A 681 38.64 28.60 -18.37
C PHE A 681 39.52 27.51 -18.98
N LEU A 682 40.57 27.05 -18.27
CA LEU A 682 41.48 26.02 -18.79
C LEU A 682 40.74 24.68 -18.98
N HIS A 683 39.86 24.30 -18.03
CA HIS A 683 39.04 23.12 -18.19
C HIS A 683 38.16 23.17 -19.47
N ARG A 684 37.54 24.34 -19.70
CA ARG A 684 36.66 24.55 -20.86
C ARG A 684 37.39 24.48 -22.17
N VAL A 685 38.63 25.04 -22.22
CA VAL A 685 39.39 25.20 -23.47
C VAL A 685 40.27 24.00 -23.77
N LEU A 686 40.91 23.43 -22.77
CA LEU A 686 41.87 22.33 -22.91
C LEU A 686 41.36 20.99 -22.45
N GLY A 687 40.30 20.96 -21.62
CA GLY A 687 39.80 19.73 -21.03
C GLY A 687 40.78 19.13 -20.01
N ALA A 688 40.82 17.81 -19.92
CA ALA A 688 41.75 17.09 -19.06
C ALA A 688 43.19 17.40 -19.45
N PRO A 689 44.13 17.56 -18.47
CA PRO A 689 43.99 17.23 -17.07
C PRO A 689 43.51 18.37 -16.14
N TRP A 690 43.04 19.50 -16.71
CA TRP A 690 42.57 20.65 -15.92
C TRP A 690 41.21 20.29 -15.25
N PRO A 691 41.04 20.55 -13.94
CA PRO A 691 39.87 20.12 -13.19
C PRO A 691 38.62 20.93 -13.56
N ASP A 692 37.43 20.25 -13.54
CA ASP A 692 36.17 20.95 -13.49
C ASP A 692 35.97 21.54 -12.08
N VAL A 693 35.90 22.88 -12.02
CA VAL A 693 35.69 23.62 -10.77
C VAL A 693 34.31 24.28 -10.72
N SER A 694 33.36 23.78 -11.47
CA SER A 694 31.92 24.15 -11.33
C SER A 694 31.40 23.81 -9.91
N ASP A 695 30.36 24.52 -9.46
CA ASP A 695 29.75 24.20 -8.17
C ASP A 695 29.33 22.73 -8.07
N GLY A 696 28.76 22.20 -9.15
CA GLY A 696 28.34 20.79 -9.22
C GLY A 696 29.50 19.81 -9.02
N ALA A 697 30.61 20.02 -9.71
CA ALA A 697 31.80 19.17 -9.63
C ALA A 697 32.45 19.24 -8.23
N LEU A 698 32.60 20.44 -7.71
CA LEU A 698 33.19 20.67 -6.38
C LEU A 698 32.35 20.11 -5.24
N LEU A 699 31.02 20.15 -5.37
CA LEU A 699 30.07 19.58 -4.38
C LEU A 699 29.87 18.08 -4.54
N ALA A 700 30.17 17.52 -5.71
CA ALA A 700 30.08 16.07 -5.94
C ALA A 700 31.20 15.35 -5.15
N ASP A 701 32.40 15.87 -5.16
CA ASP A 701 33.56 15.32 -4.43
C ASP A 701 34.29 16.38 -3.60
N PRO A 702 33.70 16.76 -2.44
CA PRO A 702 34.34 17.74 -1.56
C PRO A 702 35.65 17.22 -0.95
N ASP A 703 35.85 15.92 -0.88
CA ASP A 703 37.04 15.31 -0.29
C ASP A 703 38.30 15.55 -1.12
N ALA A 704 38.16 15.55 -2.42
CA ALA A 704 39.27 15.75 -3.33
C ALA A 704 39.99 17.08 -3.10
N TRP A 705 39.32 18.08 -2.53
CA TRP A 705 39.90 19.43 -2.42
C TRP A 705 39.79 20.08 -1.03
N LEU A 706 38.79 19.68 -0.17
CA LEU A 706 38.61 20.29 1.15
C LEU A 706 39.29 19.52 2.29
N GLU A 707 39.81 18.33 2.04
CA GLU A 707 40.60 17.63 3.05
C GLU A 707 42.04 18.18 3.15
N PRO A 708 42.66 18.23 4.37
CA PRO A 708 42.16 17.70 5.64
C PRO A 708 41.36 18.72 6.48
N GLU A 709 41.09 19.92 5.98
CA GLU A 709 40.42 20.97 6.75
C GLU A 709 38.96 20.60 7.08
N LEU A 710 38.25 19.95 6.15
CA LEU A 710 36.86 19.52 6.35
C LEU A 710 36.74 18.54 7.52
N SER A 711 37.67 17.61 7.65
CA SER A 711 37.70 16.66 8.78
C SER A 711 37.99 17.31 10.12
N ARG A 712 38.62 18.51 10.14
CA ARG A 712 38.92 19.30 11.35
C ARG A 712 37.76 20.23 11.72
N ALA A 713 36.91 20.59 10.78
CA ALA A 713 35.76 21.45 11.01
C ALA A 713 34.72 20.77 11.89
N ARG A 714 34.02 21.55 12.71
CA ARG A 714 33.00 21.05 13.67
C ARG A 714 31.66 21.77 13.52
N ARG A 715 31.63 22.93 12.92
CA ARG A 715 30.45 23.80 12.81
C ARG A 715 30.54 24.72 11.61
N ARG A 716 29.43 25.40 11.28
CA ARG A 716 29.36 26.39 10.19
C ARG A 716 30.50 27.39 10.20
N SER A 717 30.82 27.97 11.37
CA SER A 717 31.88 28.99 11.49
C SER A 717 33.24 28.47 11.08
N ASP A 718 33.47 27.17 11.15
CA ASP A 718 34.76 26.59 10.72
C ASP A 718 34.84 26.50 9.20
N LEU A 719 33.72 26.19 8.52
CA LEU A 719 33.60 26.25 7.06
C LEU A 719 33.90 27.66 6.55
N GLY A 720 33.38 28.69 7.20
CA GLY A 720 33.66 30.08 6.86
C GLY A 720 35.12 30.54 7.03
N ARG A 721 35.95 29.74 7.69
CA ARG A 721 37.39 29.97 7.82
C ARG A 721 38.21 29.23 6.78
N LEU A 722 37.62 28.22 6.10
CA LEU A 722 38.31 27.46 5.08
C LEU A 722 38.59 28.34 3.87
N ASP A 723 39.88 28.45 3.50
CA ASP A 723 40.32 29.22 2.34
C ASP A 723 40.13 28.39 1.08
N ALA A 724 39.10 28.74 0.31
CA ALA A 724 38.74 28.04 -0.91
C ALA A 724 39.85 28.10 -1.97
N GLY A 725 40.64 29.20 -2.01
CA GLY A 725 41.75 29.33 -2.96
C GLY A 725 42.87 28.36 -2.65
N GLN A 726 43.21 28.20 -1.35
CA GLN A 726 44.23 27.23 -0.95
C GLN A 726 43.74 25.78 -1.21
N ALA A 727 42.47 25.51 -0.97
CA ALA A 727 41.89 24.22 -1.21
C ALA A 727 41.86 23.85 -2.69
N LEU A 728 41.52 24.78 -3.59
CA LEU A 728 41.52 24.56 -5.04
C LEU A 728 42.89 24.18 -5.61
N ARG A 729 43.99 24.59 -4.96
CA ARG A 729 45.34 24.22 -5.41
C ARG A 729 45.57 22.70 -5.36
N ARG A 730 44.83 21.94 -4.57
CA ARG A 730 44.94 20.49 -4.52
C ARG A 730 44.41 19.81 -5.77
N LEU A 731 43.48 20.47 -6.47
CA LEU A 731 42.93 19.97 -7.72
C LEU A 731 43.80 20.20 -8.93
N LEU A 732 44.89 21.02 -8.77
CA LEU A 732 45.80 21.25 -9.87
C LEU A 732 46.48 19.96 -10.33
N PRO A 733 46.74 19.79 -11.63
CA PRO A 733 47.32 18.58 -12.20
C PRO A 733 48.85 18.46 -11.90
N TRP A 734 49.16 18.26 -10.63
CA TRP A 734 50.56 18.12 -10.16
C TRP A 734 51.22 16.85 -10.69
N ALA A 735 50.48 15.76 -10.79
CA ALA A 735 50.97 14.47 -11.20
C ALA A 735 51.50 14.47 -12.66
N THR A 736 50.93 15.32 -13.52
CA THR A 736 51.35 15.45 -14.94
C THR A 736 52.37 16.59 -15.17
N GLY A 737 52.65 17.37 -14.13
CA GLY A 737 53.50 18.57 -14.25
C GLY A 737 52.84 19.78 -14.89
N GLU A 738 51.63 19.64 -15.39
CA GLU A 738 50.87 20.72 -16.03
C GLU A 738 50.55 21.89 -15.07
N ALA A 739 50.45 21.62 -13.77
CA ALA A 739 50.22 22.64 -12.75
C ALA A 739 51.23 23.80 -12.81
N ALA A 740 52.49 23.55 -13.19
CA ALA A 740 53.54 24.57 -13.33
C ALA A 740 53.24 25.54 -14.47
N ARG A 741 52.43 25.14 -15.45
CA ARG A 741 52.11 25.95 -16.65
C ARG A 741 50.88 26.83 -16.47
N LEU A 742 50.24 26.82 -15.26
CA LEU A 742 49.06 27.61 -14.99
C LEU A 742 49.24 29.10 -15.36
N ASP A 743 50.38 29.71 -14.95
CA ASP A 743 50.63 31.11 -15.19
C ASP A 743 51.07 31.41 -16.62
N GLU A 744 51.60 30.44 -17.36
CA GLU A 744 51.85 30.49 -18.79
C GLU A 744 50.55 30.45 -19.58
N LEU A 745 49.70 29.46 -19.28
CA LEU A 745 48.45 29.17 -20.02
C LEU A 745 47.32 30.13 -19.69
N ALA A 746 47.20 30.55 -18.43
CA ALA A 746 46.16 31.47 -17.97
C ALA A 746 46.78 32.53 -17.01
N PRO A 747 47.58 33.48 -17.51
CA PRO A 747 48.26 34.46 -16.65
C PRO A 747 47.24 35.33 -15.92
N GLU A 748 47.58 35.69 -14.64
CA GLU A 748 46.74 36.64 -13.88
C GLU A 748 46.74 38.02 -14.52
N ARG A 749 47.88 38.40 -15.11
CA ARG A 749 48.09 39.70 -15.74
C ARG A 749 48.86 39.56 -17.02
N ILE A 750 48.47 40.33 -18.01
CA ILE A 750 49.24 40.48 -19.27
C ILE A 750 49.96 41.80 -19.22
N GLU A 751 51.23 41.77 -19.56
CA GLU A 751 52.08 42.97 -19.76
C GLU A 751 51.81 43.56 -21.13
N VAL A 752 51.37 44.79 -21.16
CA VAL A 752 51.09 45.52 -22.40
C VAL A 752 52.24 46.40 -22.80
N PRO A 753 52.37 46.88 -24.09
CA PRO A 753 53.52 47.63 -24.56
C PRO A 753 53.88 48.85 -23.73
N SER A 754 52.98 49.40 -22.94
CA SER A 754 53.27 50.50 -22.00
C SER A 754 54.09 50.08 -20.76
N GLY A 755 54.37 48.79 -20.54
CA GLY A 755 54.91 48.19 -19.35
C GLY A 755 53.96 48.05 -18.21
N SER A 756 52.68 48.32 -18.45
CA SER A 756 51.64 48.07 -17.43
C SER A 756 51.22 46.59 -17.40
N ARG A 757 51.05 46.03 -16.22
CA ARG A 757 50.55 44.66 -16.02
C ARG A 757 49.05 44.70 -15.72
N ILE A 758 48.28 44.45 -16.75
CA ILE A 758 46.81 44.53 -16.72
C ILE A 758 46.23 43.18 -16.33
N ARG A 759 45.30 43.17 -15.37
CA ARG A 759 44.62 41.95 -14.91
C ARG A 759 43.72 41.40 -16.00
N VAL A 760 43.70 40.07 -16.18
CA VAL A 760 42.85 39.37 -17.09
C VAL A 760 41.65 38.82 -16.32
N GLU A 761 40.45 39.04 -16.79
CA GLU A 761 39.22 38.51 -16.22
C GLU A 761 38.77 37.25 -17.00
N TYR A 762 38.59 36.11 -16.27
CA TYR A 762 38.27 34.81 -16.85
C TYR A 762 36.83 34.39 -16.68
N GLY A 763 35.96 35.26 -16.09
CA GLY A 763 34.58 34.89 -15.73
C GLY A 763 33.62 34.77 -16.91
N GLY A 764 33.99 35.21 -18.10
CA GLY A 764 33.18 35.13 -19.31
C GLY A 764 33.56 33.98 -20.24
N GLU A 765 32.94 33.95 -21.44
CA GLU A 765 33.27 32.96 -22.47
C GLU A 765 34.68 33.11 -22.99
N GLN A 766 35.12 34.36 -23.12
CA GLN A 766 36.47 34.71 -23.52
C GLN A 766 37.19 35.48 -22.38
N PRO A 767 38.51 35.34 -22.22
CA PRO A 767 39.27 36.17 -21.29
C PRO A 767 39.19 37.63 -21.68
N VAL A 768 38.95 38.53 -20.73
CA VAL A 768 38.79 39.96 -20.95
C VAL A 768 39.99 40.73 -20.43
N LEU A 769 40.52 41.62 -21.27
CA LEU A 769 41.59 42.56 -20.92
C LEU A 769 41.07 44.01 -21.01
N ALA A 770 40.75 44.62 -19.88
CA ALA A 770 40.28 46.01 -19.84
C ALA A 770 41.49 46.95 -19.69
N VAL A 771 41.85 47.62 -20.75
CA VAL A 771 43.08 48.44 -20.83
C VAL A 771 42.85 49.79 -21.52
N LYS A 772 43.54 50.82 -21.08
CA LYS A 772 43.44 52.11 -21.74
C LYS A 772 44.02 52.02 -23.13
N LEU A 773 43.34 52.60 -24.11
CA LEU A 773 43.63 52.51 -25.50
C LEU A 773 45.10 52.92 -25.86
N GLN A 774 45.64 53.94 -25.19
CA GLN A 774 47.02 54.38 -25.43
C GLN A 774 48.12 53.40 -24.89
N GLU A 775 47.70 52.51 -23.94
CA GLU A 775 48.65 51.56 -23.35
C GLU A 775 48.85 50.31 -24.23
N VAL A 776 48.06 50.16 -25.29
CA VAL A 776 48.18 49.09 -26.31
C VAL A 776 48.58 49.59 -27.69
N PHE A 777 48.98 50.84 -27.83
CA PHE A 777 49.61 51.31 -29.08
C PHE A 777 50.87 50.51 -29.40
N GLY A 778 51.14 50.23 -30.66
CA GLY A 778 52.27 49.40 -31.10
C GLY A 778 52.01 47.89 -30.94
N LEU A 779 50.84 47.47 -30.38
CA LEU A 779 50.45 46.07 -30.29
C LEU A 779 49.69 45.69 -31.60
N ALA A 780 50.39 45.00 -32.46
CA ALA A 780 49.82 44.60 -33.76
C ALA A 780 48.83 43.46 -33.68
N GLU A 781 49.07 42.52 -32.80
CA GLU A 781 48.23 41.31 -32.64
C GLU A 781 47.52 41.25 -31.29
N THR A 782 46.38 40.67 -31.29
CA THR A 782 45.62 40.42 -30.04
C THR A 782 46.34 39.37 -29.16
N PRO A 783 46.59 39.64 -27.89
CA PRO A 783 47.18 38.64 -27.01
C PRO A 783 46.29 37.38 -26.95
N ARG A 784 46.90 36.22 -26.83
CA ARG A 784 46.21 34.92 -26.71
C ARG A 784 46.55 34.29 -25.36
N VAL A 785 45.52 33.59 -24.80
CA VAL A 785 45.62 32.86 -23.55
C VAL A 785 45.13 31.45 -23.81
N ALA A 786 45.93 30.42 -23.60
CA ALA A 786 45.66 29.03 -23.97
C ALA A 786 45.19 28.90 -25.43
N GLY A 787 45.75 29.73 -26.37
CA GLY A 787 45.34 29.72 -27.75
C GLY A 787 44.08 30.54 -28.08
N VAL A 788 43.33 31.01 -27.09
CA VAL A 788 42.09 31.80 -27.25
C VAL A 788 42.46 33.31 -27.33
N PRO A 789 42.02 34.08 -28.31
CA PRO A 789 42.25 35.52 -28.35
C PRO A 789 41.53 36.21 -27.19
N VAL A 790 42.18 37.14 -26.55
CA VAL A 790 41.63 37.92 -25.44
C VAL A 790 40.66 38.97 -26.00
N LEU A 791 39.51 39.11 -25.38
CA LEU A 791 38.58 40.18 -25.67
C LEU A 791 39.11 41.49 -25.04
N VAL A 792 39.60 42.39 -25.85
CA VAL A 792 40.19 43.64 -25.37
C VAL A 792 39.10 44.70 -25.23
N HIS A 793 38.83 45.08 -23.99
CA HIS A 793 38.03 46.26 -23.67
C HIS A 793 38.91 47.50 -23.64
N LEU A 794 38.90 48.24 -24.73
CA LEU A 794 39.67 49.47 -24.88
C LEU A 794 38.98 50.61 -24.12
N LEU A 795 39.68 51.13 -23.14
CA LEU A 795 39.15 52.18 -22.27
C LEU A 795 39.69 53.56 -22.71
N SER A 796 38.89 54.60 -22.53
CA SER A 796 39.32 55.99 -22.64
C SER A 796 40.38 56.31 -21.59
N PRO A 797 41.06 57.43 -21.66
CA PRO A 797 42.01 57.89 -20.65
C PRO A 797 41.43 57.99 -19.23
N ALA A 798 40.11 58.23 -19.13
CA ALA A 798 39.38 58.25 -17.84
C ALA A 798 38.88 56.89 -17.40
N GLY A 799 39.24 55.77 -18.07
CA GLY A 799 38.80 54.42 -17.69
C GLY A 799 37.39 54.04 -18.11
N ARG A 800 36.74 54.76 -19.02
CA ARG A 800 35.41 54.44 -19.54
C ARG A 800 35.54 53.60 -20.80
N PRO A 801 34.67 52.62 -21.03
CA PRO A 801 34.67 51.83 -22.25
C PRO A 801 34.62 52.73 -23.49
N ALA A 802 35.45 52.45 -24.48
CA ALA A 802 35.53 53.17 -25.76
C ALA A 802 35.30 52.21 -26.95
N ALA A 803 35.84 51.00 -26.88
CA ALA A 803 35.58 49.96 -27.86
C ALA A 803 35.87 48.57 -27.28
N VAL A 804 35.35 47.52 -27.93
CA VAL A 804 35.60 46.13 -27.58
C VAL A 804 35.99 45.39 -28.83
N THR A 805 37.09 44.66 -28.78
CA THR A 805 37.57 43.88 -29.94
C THR A 805 38.29 42.61 -29.50
N ALA A 806 38.09 41.54 -30.23
CA ALA A 806 38.89 40.32 -30.16
C ALA A 806 39.98 40.27 -31.24
N ASP A 807 39.99 41.27 -32.17
CA ASP A 807 41.00 41.45 -33.22
C ASP A 807 41.50 42.89 -33.28
N LEU A 808 42.65 43.12 -32.60
CA LEU A 808 43.27 44.41 -32.57
C LEU A 808 43.74 44.85 -33.95
N ALA A 809 44.23 43.95 -34.79
CA ALA A 809 44.72 44.29 -36.12
C ALA A 809 43.59 44.87 -37.00
N SER A 810 42.41 44.26 -36.96
CA SER A 810 41.25 44.76 -37.65
C SER A 810 40.72 46.06 -37.01
N PHE A 811 40.71 46.15 -35.70
CA PHE A 811 40.27 47.35 -34.98
C PHE A 811 41.18 48.56 -35.34
N TRP A 812 42.48 48.37 -35.45
CA TRP A 812 43.41 49.47 -35.83
C TRP A 812 43.13 49.99 -37.26
N ARG A 813 42.80 49.09 -38.20
CA ARG A 813 42.53 49.46 -39.59
C ARG A 813 41.19 50.18 -39.76
N GLU A 814 40.15 49.71 -39.08
CA GLU A 814 38.74 50.07 -39.39
C GLU A 814 38.10 50.83 -38.23
N GLY A 815 38.16 50.32 -37.00
CA GLY A 815 37.40 50.81 -35.84
C GLY A 815 38.04 52.02 -35.16
N TYR A 816 39.37 52.11 -35.19
CA TYR A 816 40.11 53.17 -34.48
C TYR A 816 39.79 54.60 -34.94
N ARG A 817 39.54 54.82 -36.22
CA ARG A 817 39.24 56.15 -36.73
C ARG A 817 38.01 56.78 -36.08
N ALA A 818 36.95 56.06 -35.88
CA ALA A 818 35.76 56.54 -35.24
C ALA A 818 35.99 56.85 -33.77
N VAL A 819 36.63 55.93 -33.05
CA VAL A 819 36.99 56.07 -31.61
C VAL A 819 37.95 57.25 -31.40
N ARG A 820 38.94 57.42 -32.30
CA ARG A 820 39.89 58.58 -32.31
C ARG A 820 39.15 59.89 -32.46
N ALA A 821 38.27 60.03 -33.45
CA ALA A 821 37.48 61.24 -33.67
C ALA A 821 36.69 61.67 -32.45
N GLU A 822 36.07 60.73 -31.77
CA GLU A 822 35.28 60.97 -30.54
C GLU A 822 36.17 61.35 -29.34
N LEU A 823 37.20 60.56 -29.05
CA LEU A 823 38.01 60.68 -27.85
C LEU A 823 39.02 61.83 -27.92
N ARG A 824 39.50 62.21 -29.12
CA ARG A 824 40.40 63.36 -29.38
C ARG A 824 39.73 64.65 -28.92
N GLY A 825 38.47 64.82 -29.20
CA GLY A 825 37.74 66.03 -28.77
C GLY A 825 37.61 66.08 -27.24
N ARG A 826 37.34 64.94 -26.62
CA ARG A 826 37.12 64.84 -25.18
C ARG A 826 38.43 64.82 -24.35
N TYR A 827 39.50 64.29 -24.89
CA TYR A 827 40.78 64.10 -24.18
C TYR A 827 42.00 64.70 -25.03
N PRO A 828 42.01 66.00 -25.38
CA PRO A 828 43.01 66.61 -26.28
C PRO A 828 44.44 66.60 -25.78
N LYS A 829 44.65 66.40 -24.48
CA LYS A 829 45.93 66.31 -23.82
C LYS A 829 46.64 64.96 -23.96
N HIS A 830 45.95 63.94 -24.52
CA HIS A 830 46.51 62.61 -24.79
C HIS A 830 46.92 62.43 -26.24
N PRO A 831 47.88 61.53 -26.54
CA PRO A 831 48.27 61.27 -27.91
C PRO A 831 47.16 60.52 -28.68
N TRP A 832 46.93 61.03 -29.96
CA TRP A 832 45.94 60.43 -30.89
C TRP A 832 46.55 60.28 -32.25
N PRO A 833 47.55 59.32 -32.45
CA PRO A 833 48.24 59.15 -33.74
C PRO A 833 47.28 58.77 -34.83
N GLU A 834 47.66 58.92 -36.08
CA GLU A 834 46.90 58.45 -37.21
C GLU A 834 46.98 56.94 -37.40
N ASP A 835 48.18 56.42 -37.18
CA ASP A 835 48.45 54.98 -37.15
C ASP A 835 48.91 54.57 -35.75
N PRO A 836 48.00 53.94 -34.93
CA PRO A 836 48.31 53.54 -33.62
C PRO A 836 49.20 52.28 -33.49
N ALA A 837 49.30 51.50 -34.60
CA ALA A 837 50.09 50.26 -34.64
C ALA A 837 51.58 50.51 -34.67
N THR A 838 52.01 51.69 -35.14
CA THR A 838 53.45 52.05 -35.32
C THR A 838 54.05 52.97 -34.23
N VAL A 839 53.18 53.45 -33.33
CA VAL A 839 53.55 54.40 -32.27
C VAL A 839 53.75 53.70 -30.92
N PRO A 840 54.78 54.06 -30.18
CA PRO A 840 54.98 53.48 -28.84
C PRO A 840 53.81 53.74 -27.91
N ALA A 841 53.45 52.70 -27.13
CA ALA A 841 52.44 52.81 -26.08
C ALA A 841 52.82 53.76 -24.96
N THR A 842 51.86 54.41 -24.34
CA THR A 842 52.10 55.34 -23.27
C THR A 842 50.98 55.35 -22.20
N ARG A 843 51.42 55.65 -20.96
CA ARG A 843 50.58 55.98 -19.84
C ARG A 843 50.37 57.45 -19.63
N PHE A 844 51.12 58.28 -20.35
CA PHE A 844 51.23 59.68 -20.07
C PHE A 844 50.51 60.58 -21.11
N THR A 845 50.29 61.84 -20.72
CA THR A 845 49.79 62.87 -21.61
C THR A 845 50.92 63.35 -22.54
N THR A 846 50.52 63.91 -23.67
CA THR A 846 51.48 64.44 -24.68
C THR A 846 52.54 65.41 -24.07
N ALA A 847 52.12 66.25 -23.09
CA ALA A 847 52.99 67.18 -22.41
C ALA A 847 54.03 66.49 -21.49
N ARG A 848 53.67 65.32 -20.89
CA ARG A 848 54.59 64.56 -20.03
C ARG A 848 55.53 63.69 -20.84
N LEU A 849 55.11 63.19 -22.00
CA LEU A 849 55.92 62.44 -22.95
C LEU A 849 57.06 63.31 -23.50
N LYS A 850 56.87 64.60 -23.68
CA LYS A 850 57.93 65.52 -24.14
C LYS A 850 58.96 65.89 -23.09
N ARG A 851 58.69 65.53 -21.82
CA ARG A 851 59.57 65.81 -20.65
C ARG A 851 60.31 64.56 -20.15
N SER A 852 59.92 63.40 -20.53
CA SER A 852 60.60 62.13 -20.31
C SER A 852 61.43 61.72 -21.50
#